data_0e75dd332f2e7354577dd6a118ee550b
#
_entry.id   0e75dd332f2e7354577dd6a118ee550b
#
_cell.length_a   1.000
_cell.length_b   1.000
_cell.length_c   1.000
_cell.angle_alpha   90.00
_cell.angle_beta   90.00
_cell.angle_gamma   90.00
#
_symmetry.space_group_name_H-M   'P 1'
#
loop_
_entity.id
_entity.type
_entity.pdbx_description
1 polymer ?
#
loop_
_entity_poly.entity_id
_entity_poly.type
_entity_poly.pdbx_seq_one_letter_code
_entity_poly.pdbx_strand_id
1 'polypeptide(L)'
;MIKKITDFEITINPKNVLQLVDCNEDNRIYSKVIEEFEDILEEAYEKIEPVALLAIGKLGEFEEKIRDLEREQESGNLQGIYSITSIGPKMSEWSTQLFNEGDYLKGMLVDAMADDYLFQMSAYLKPFIMEMCLDGNWGVDRRLEAPMDVPMDIQRRAWELTKAKELAGIDIKKSFMYNPVKSTCQVFLLKENSQVFNVAHNCSICPNLNCKLRKIGSFEVTVEEEDGLKVLSGETGESLLTVLRRNNIPIIAPCGGGGTCGKCKIQVTEGEMSPSREDMNLFTKQELEAGYRLACYAYPESSCAIKVISGREEKFEVLTTMEMLEGIKKRKSIKGSKGAEKDTGIEGASYGIAVDIGTTTIAMQLVELTSGKVEEVYTTMNSGRSFGADVISRIEASNKGEGEALRKKLLLDLQKGIEHFLLYKRELEEEITIEKMHIAANTTLIHLLMGVSCKTLGVSPFTPVIIDTINTTYVGGDIVAGLYGLDIEEQDKVSVLIDLGTNGEIAIGNKDRIMVSSTAAGPAFEGGNIACGVGSIPGGIYGVTLEGEKPFIKTIGNKAPIGICGTGVVDVVYELLREELIDETGRLELEDRDLSEGFLLAYTEQGKEIAVTQKDIREIQLAKSAIRAGVETLIHHYGVTYDQVENIYIAGGFGYKLDINKAVGIGLLPKEAKGKIKAVGNSALHGVNLSLFDAQVEKSLQEIRDVSIEIHLGSDKKFNQFYMEYMYLA
;
A
#
# COMPACT_ATOMS: atom_id res chain seq x y z
N MET A 1 26.74 -23.44 -0.78
CA MET A 1 26.45 -24.07 -2.10
C MET A 1 27.04 -23.16 -3.16
N ILE A 2 27.76 -23.68 -4.16
CA ILE A 2 28.25 -22.91 -5.30
C ILE A 2 27.53 -23.43 -6.54
N LYS A 3 26.94 -22.52 -7.34
CA LYS A 3 26.29 -22.85 -8.60
C LYS A 3 27.17 -22.35 -9.75
N LYS A 4 27.50 -23.24 -10.71
CA LYS A 4 28.23 -22.91 -11.93
C LYS A 4 27.29 -23.00 -13.12
N ILE A 5 27.29 -21.98 -13.98
CA ILE A 5 26.46 -21.84 -15.18
C ILE A 5 27.41 -21.62 -16.34
N THR A 6 27.25 -22.39 -17.41
CA THR A 6 28.09 -22.31 -18.63
C THR A 6 27.24 -22.25 -19.90
N ASP A 7 25.95 -22.48 -19.78
CA ASP A 7 25.03 -22.48 -20.91
C ASP A 7 24.25 -21.15 -20.90
N PHE A 8 24.50 -20.32 -21.92
CA PHE A 8 23.93 -18.99 -22.06
C PHE A 8 23.39 -18.81 -23.47
N GLU A 9 22.09 -18.57 -23.56
CA GLU A 9 21.42 -18.18 -24.79
C GLU A 9 21.37 -16.64 -24.88
N ILE A 10 22.49 -16.02 -25.26
CA ILE A 10 22.65 -14.58 -25.39
C ILE A 10 23.00 -14.19 -26.80
N THR A 11 22.33 -13.20 -27.36
CA THR A 11 22.61 -12.63 -28.67
C THR A 11 23.25 -11.24 -28.50
N ILE A 12 24.42 -11.05 -29.14
CA ILE A 12 25.09 -9.74 -29.17
C ILE A 12 24.18 -8.71 -29.85
N ASN A 13 23.89 -7.61 -29.17
CA ASN A 13 22.96 -6.60 -29.67
C ASN A 13 23.69 -5.53 -30.51
N PRO A 14 23.46 -5.45 -31.85
CA PRO A 14 24.14 -4.47 -32.70
C PRO A 14 23.98 -3.04 -32.22
N LYS A 15 22.80 -2.66 -31.77
CA LYS A 15 22.54 -1.28 -31.26
C LYS A 15 23.41 -0.93 -30.07
N ASN A 16 23.55 -1.85 -29.11
CA ASN A 16 24.39 -1.65 -27.93
C ASN A 16 25.86 -1.54 -28.32
N VAL A 17 26.32 -2.40 -29.20
CA VAL A 17 27.71 -2.39 -29.68
C VAL A 17 28.03 -1.09 -30.40
N LEU A 18 27.17 -0.64 -31.32
CA LEU A 18 27.32 0.62 -32.01
C LEU A 18 27.32 1.83 -31.04
N GLN A 19 26.46 1.80 -30.03
CA GLN A 19 26.44 2.82 -28.99
C GLN A 19 27.73 2.85 -28.16
N LEU A 20 28.31 1.69 -27.86
CA LEU A 20 29.58 1.58 -27.15
C LEU A 20 30.76 2.16 -27.94
N VAL A 21 30.73 2.09 -29.27
CA VAL A 21 31.74 2.66 -30.15
C VAL A 21 31.40 4.07 -30.69
N ASP A 22 30.38 4.74 -30.10
CA ASP A 22 29.89 6.06 -30.48
C ASP A 22 29.49 6.18 -31.97
N CYS A 23 28.92 5.12 -32.56
CA CYS A 23 28.44 5.10 -33.92
C CYS A 23 26.91 5.04 -33.98
N ASN A 24 26.29 5.97 -34.70
CA ASN A 24 24.85 6.05 -34.93
C ASN A 24 24.55 6.26 -36.44
N GLU A 25 23.28 6.23 -36.82
CA GLU A 25 22.84 6.33 -38.23
C GLU A 25 23.27 7.64 -38.91
N ASP A 26 23.57 8.70 -38.18
CA ASP A 26 24.04 9.98 -38.70
C ASP A 26 25.54 9.99 -39.04
N ASN A 27 26.28 8.98 -38.60
CA ASN A 27 27.72 8.88 -38.86
C ASN A 27 27.99 8.48 -40.32
N ARG A 28 28.89 9.20 -41.00
CA ARG A 28 29.25 8.91 -42.38
C ARG A 28 29.79 7.50 -42.63
N ILE A 29 30.31 6.85 -41.62
CA ILE A 29 30.90 5.52 -41.68
C ILE A 29 29.94 4.43 -41.16
N TYR A 30 28.69 4.77 -40.81
CA TYR A 30 27.73 3.83 -40.21
C TYR A 30 27.58 2.52 -40.99
N SER A 31 27.34 2.59 -42.29
CA SER A 31 27.19 1.42 -43.14
C SER A 31 28.44 0.52 -43.14
N LYS A 32 29.63 1.12 -43.10
CA LYS A 32 30.87 0.37 -43.03
C LYS A 32 31.06 -0.29 -41.67
N VAL A 33 30.68 0.38 -40.59
CA VAL A 33 30.78 -0.19 -39.24
C VAL A 33 29.83 -1.36 -39.07
N ILE A 34 28.63 -1.30 -39.65
CA ILE A 34 27.68 -2.44 -39.68
C ILE A 34 28.25 -3.61 -40.44
N GLU A 35 28.80 -3.39 -41.64
CA GLU A 35 29.42 -4.43 -42.46
C GLU A 35 30.56 -5.14 -41.69
N GLU A 36 31.46 -4.39 -41.08
CA GLU A 36 32.54 -4.94 -40.26
C GLU A 36 32.04 -5.66 -39.02
N PHE A 37 30.93 -5.18 -38.41
CA PHE A 37 30.28 -5.86 -37.29
C PHE A 37 29.72 -7.25 -37.73
N GLU A 38 29.02 -7.30 -38.86
CA GLU A 38 28.44 -8.56 -39.40
C GLU A 38 29.53 -9.56 -39.76
N ASP A 39 30.63 -9.07 -40.35
CA ASP A 39 31.77 -9.90 -40.78
C ASP A 39 32.46 -10.64 -39.62
N ILE A 40 32.50 -10.02 -38.44
CA ILE A 40 33.22 -10.58 -37.28
C ILE A 40 32.29 -11.24 -36.24
N LEU A 41 30.96 -11.21 -36.45
CA LEU A 41 29.98 -11.67 -35.47
C LEU A 41 30.06 -13.18 -35.18
N GLU A 42 30.19 -14.00 -36.22
CA GLU A 42 30.31 -15.48 -36.07
C GLU A 42 31.59 -15.86 -35.31
N GLU A 43 32.73 -15.23 -35.69
CA GLU A 43 34.00 -15.45 -35.01
C GLU A 43 33.96 -15.00 -33.54
N ALA A 44 33.22 -13.93 -33.21
CA ALA A 44 33.02 -13.46 -31.84
C ALA A 44 32.34 -14.54 -30.98
N TYR A 45 31.28 -15.18 -31.51
CA TYR A 45 30.63 -16.28 -30.78
C TYR A 45 31.52 -17.48 -30.56
N GLU A 46 32.41 -17.82 -31.49
CA GLU A 46 33.37 -18.92 -31.30
C GLU A 46 34.43 -18.63 -30.24
N LYS A 47 34.72 -17.36 -29.98
CA LYS A 47 35.74 -16.93 -29.00
C LYS A 47 35.18 -16.66 -27.61
N ILE A 48 33.85 -16.54 -27.44
CA ILE A 48 33.21 -16.33 -26.16
C ILE A 48 33.12 -17.65 -25.39
N GLU A 49 33.73 -17.69 -24.20
CA GLU A 49 33.70 -18.80 -23.26
C GLU A 49 32.96 -18.39 -21.96
N PRO A 50 31.61 -18.35 -21.97
CA PRO A 50 30.86 -17.76 -20.90
C PRO A 50 30.81 -18.68 -19.67
N VAL A 51 31.03 -18.11 -18.51
CA VAL A 51 30.87 -18.80 -17.23
C VAL A 51 30.36 -17.83 -16.16
N ALA A 52 29.41 -18.29 -15.36
CA ALA A 52 29.02 -17.61 -14.14
C ALA A 52 29.14 -18.54 -12.92
N LEU A 53 29.54 -17.96 -11.83
CA LEU A 53 29.66 -18.62 -10.53
C LEU A 53 28.82 -17.83 -9.51
N LEU A 54 27.94 -18.51 -8.81
CA LEU A 54 27.10 -17.93 -7.77
C LEU A 54 27.40 -18.64 -6.43
N ALA A 55 27.58 -17.88 -5.34
CA ALA A 55 27.77 -18.42 -4.01
C ALA A 55 27.09 -17.55 -2.95
N ILE A 56 26.45 -18.17 -1.95
CA ILE A 56 25.91 -17.46 -0.79
C ILE A 56 27.00 -17.33 0.27
N GLY A 57 27.11 -16.16 0.86
CA GLY A 57 28.05 -15.91 1.95
C GLY A 57 27.70 -14.69 2.79
N LYS A 58 28.25 -14.60 3.99
CA LYS A 58 28.12 -13.43 4.86
C LYS A 58 28.92 -12.25 4.30
N LEU A 59 28.39 -11.04 4.45
CA LEU A 59 29.10 -9.82 4.07
C LEU A 59 30.25 -9.52 5.05
N GLY A 60 30.08 -9.81 6.34
CA GLY A 60 31.11 -9.59 7.35
C GLY A 60 31.52 -8.11 7.46
N GLU A 61 32.83 -7.83 7.38
CA GLU A 61 33.35 -6.45 7.48
C GLU A 61 32.87 -5.48 6.41
N PHE A 62 32.22 -5.95 5.34
CA PHE A 62 31.66 -5.09 4.29
C PHE A 62 30.32 -4.47 4.68
N GLU A 63 29.63 -4.96 5.72
CA GLU A 63 28.34 -4.43 6.16
C GLU A 63 28.41 -2.94 6.53
N GLU A 64 29.48 -2.53 7.23
CA GLU A 64 29.70 -1.14 7.62
C GLU A 64 30.14 -0.24 6.45
N LYS A 65 30.59 -0.84 5.36
CA LYS A 65 31.15 -0.15 4.19
C LYS A 65 30.13 0.06 3.06
N ILE A 66 28.91 -0.53 3.19
CA ILE A 66 27.85 -0.34 2.22
C ILE A 66 27.25 1.07 2.39
N ARG A 67 27.21 1.84 1.30
CA ARG A 67 26.61 3.17 1.29
C ARG A 67 25.11 3.10 1.41
N ASP A 68 24.51 4.01 2.17
CA ASP A 68 23.07 4.16 2.33
C ASP A 68 22.33 2.90 2.82
N LEU A 69 23.00 2.06 3.59
CA LEU A 69 22.37 0.94 4.27
C LEU A 69 21.58 1.47 5.48
N GLU A 70 20.26 1.38 5.41
CA GLU A 70 19.40 1.65 6.57
C GLU A 70 19.66 0.59 7.64
N ARG A 71 20.06 1.01 8.85
CA ARG A 71 20.45 0.13 9.96
C ARG A 71 19.24 -0.43 10.70
N GLU A 72 18.41 -1.22 10.02
CA GLU A 72 17.30 -1.94 10.66
C GLU A 72 17.61 -3.37 11.08
N GLN A 73 18.81 -3.90 10.77
CA GLN A 73 19.19 -5.26 11.16
C GLN A 73 20.41 -5.22 12.09
N GLU A 74 20.43 -6.17 13.04
CA GLU A 74 21.58 -6.36 13.91
C GLU A 74 22.86 -6.54 13.08
N SER A 75 23.84 -5.67 13.28
CA SER A 75 25.14 -5.72 12.60
C SER A 75 25.80 -7.09 12.80
N GLY A 76 26.28 -7.69 11.73
CA GLY A 76 27.09 -8.93 11.74
C GLY A 76 26.44 -10.16 11.10
N ASN A 77 25.24 -10.08 10.55
CA ASN A 77 24.53 -11.24 9.97
C ASN A 77 24.04 -11.08 8.53
N LEU A 78 24.32 -9.97 7.86
CA LEU A 78 23.87 -9.79 6.48
C LEU A 78 24.49 -10.83 5.55
N GLN A 79 23.65 -11.41 4.71
CA GLN A 79 24.07 -12.39 3.70
C GLN A 79 23.91 -11.80 2.29
N GLY A 80 24.70 -12.29 1.36
CA GLY A 80 24.60 -11.93 -0.05
C GLY A 80 24.86 -13.12 -0.96
N ILE A 81 24.28 -13.08 -2.17
CA ILE A 81 24.70 -13.93 -3.28
C ILE A 81 25.81 -13.19 -4.01
N TYR A 82 26.98 -13.76 -4.01
CA TYR A 82 28.15 -13.29 -4.74
C TYR A 82 28.15 -13.91 -6.14
N SER A 83 28.25 -13.09 -7.16
CA SER A 83 28.27 -13.48 -8.56
C SER A 83 29.59 -13.06 -9.20
N ILE A 84 30.24 -13.98 -9.89
CA ILE A 84 31.33 -13.67 -10.82
C ILE A 84 30.93 -14.19 -12.18
N THR A 85 30.96 -13.30 -13.19
CA THR A 85 30.74 -13.65 -14.60
C THR A 85 32.00 -13.38 -15.42
N SER A 86 32.28 -14.21 -16.40
CA SER A 86 33.41 -14.06 -17.34
C SER A 86 33.06 -14.62 -18.69
N ILE A 87 33.61 -14.04 -19.74
CA ILE A 87 33.52 -14.58 -21.13
C ILE A 87 34.84 -15.17 -21.62
N GLY A 88 35.76 -15.43 -20.70
CA GLY A 88 37.07 -15.97 -21.00
C GLY A 88 38.07 -14.91 -21.53
N PRO A 89 39.30 -15.33 -21.89
CA PRO A 89 40.36 -14.42 -22.33
C PRO A 89 40.35 -14.11 -23.83
N LYS A 90 39.79 -14.98 -24.65
CA LYS A 90 39.97 -14.96 -26.11
C LYS A 90 39.49 -13.68 -26.79
N MET A 91 38.36 -13.13 -26.33
CA MET A 91 37.86 -11.85 -26.87
C MET A 91 38.81 -10.69 -26.63
N SER A 92 39.38 -10.57 -25.42
CA SER A 92 40.34 -9.51 -25.07
C SER A 92 41.68 -9.70 -25.78
N GLU A 93 42.13 -10.96 -25.97
CA GLU A 93 43.33 -11.28 -26.74
C GLU A 93 43.14 -10.92 -28.20
N TRP A 94 42.02 -11.27 -28.79
CA TRP A 94 41.69 -10.94 -30.17
C TRP A 94 41.57 -9.43 -30.44
N SER A 95 40.86 -8.71 -29.57
CA SER A 95 40.81 -7.25 -29.64
C SER A 95 42.23 -6.64 -29.58
N THR A 96 43.08 -7.11 -28.64
CA THR A 96 44.46 -6.66 -28.51
C THR A 96 45.29 -6.96 -29.76
N GLN A 97 45.11 -8.14 -30.36
CA GLN A 97 45.78 -8.52 -31.60
C GLN A 97 45.39 -7.58 -32.76
N LEU A 98 44.10 -7.33 -32.96
CA LEU A 98 43.60 -6.40 -34.00
C LEU A 98 44.16 -4.97 -33.81
N PHE A 99 44.23 -4.47 -32.59
CA PHE A 99 44.87 -3.17 -32.30
C PHE A 99 46.36 -3.17 -32.70
N ASN A 100 47.10 -4.25 -32.41
CA ASN A 100 48.51 -4.38 -32.78
C ASN A 100 48.73 -4.50 -34.27
N GLU A 101 47.79 -5.08 -35.01
CA GLU A 101 47.78 -5.20 -36.47
C GLU A 101 47.37 -3.89 -37.17
N GLY A 102 46.88 -2.91 -36.42
CA GLY A 102 46.45 -1.62 -36.94
C GLY A 102 44.99 -1.59 -37.38
N ASP A 103 44.22 -2.66 -37.16
CA ASP A 103 42.79 -2.73 -37.43
C ASP A 103 41.99 -2.21 -36.20
N TYR A 104 42.06 -0.92 -35.98
CA TYR A 104 41.43 -0.26 -34.83
C TYR A 104 39.92 -0.40 -34.81
N LEU A 105 39.24 -0.40 -35.96
CA LEU A 105 37.78 -0.51 -36.03
C LEU A 105 37.30 -1.87 -35.55
N LYS A 106 37.86 -2.95 -36.11
CA LYS A 106 37.52 -4.31 -35.66
C LYS A 106 37.91 -4.52 -34.20
N GLY A 107 39.08 -4.01 -33.76
CA GLY A 107 39.52 -4.10 -32.38
C GLY A 107 38.52 -3.44 -31.40
N MET A 108 37.98 -2.27 -31.74
CA MET A 108 36.94 -1.58 -30.95
C MET A 108 35.62 -2.34 -30.96
N LEU A 109 35.19 -2.87 -32.14
CA LEU A 109 33.95 -3.65 -32.25
C LEU A 109 34.00 -4.94 -31.42
N VAL A 110 35.12 -5.67 -31.48
CA VAL A 110 35.35 -6.91 -30.69
C VAL A 110 35.31 -6.59 -29.19
N ASP A 111 35.91 -5.49 -28.75
CA ASP A 111 35.89 -5.09 -27.36
C ASP A 111 34.46 -4.71 -26.87
N ALA A 112 33.72 -4.01 -27.74
CA ALA A 112 32.33 -3.63 -27.46
C ALA A 112 31.36 -4.84 -27.49
N MET A 113 31.56 -5.79 -28.41
CA MET A 113 30.79 -7.06 -28.42
C MET A 113 31.01 -7.85 -27.13
N ALA A 114 32.26 -7.89 -26.65
CA ALA A 114 32.61 -8.53 -25.39
C ALA A 114 31.89 -7.89 -24.19
N ASP A 115 31.83 -6.57 -24.18
CA ASP A 115 31.13 -5.81 -23.13
C ASP A 115 29.62 -6.04 -23.18
N ASP A 116 29.00 -5.96 -24.38
CA ASP A 116 27.55 -6.19 -24.52
C ASP A 116 27.16 -7.60 -24.04
N TYR A 117 27.91 -8.62 -24.43
CA TYR A 117 27.64 -9.99 -23.98
C TYR A 117 27.78 -10.14 -22.47
N LEU A 118 28.83 -9.58 -21.88
CA LEU A 118 29.06 -9.63 -20.43
C LEU A 118 27.96 -8.93 -19.64
N PHE A 119 27.46 -7.79 -20.13
CA PHE A 119 26.34 -7.08 -19.51
C PHE A 119 25.05 -7.91 -19.56
N GLN A 120 24.77 -8.55 -20.69
CA GLN A 120 23.58 -9.41 -20.82
C GLN A 120 23.66 -10.65 -19.91
N MET A 121 24.85 -11.23 -19.69
CA MET A 121 25.04 -12.32 -18.73
C MET A 121 24.51 -11.96 -17.36
N SER A 122 24.73 -10.75 -16.89
CA SER A 122 24.24 -10.29 -15.57
C SER A 122 22.72 -10.34 -15.46
N ALA A 123 22.00 -9.97 -16.52
CA ALA A 123 20.54 -10.05 -16.57
C ALA A 123 20.04 -11.51 -16.66
N TYR A 124 20.78 -12.34 -17.41
CA TYR A 124 20.48 -13.78 -17.56
C TYR A 124 20.53 -14.56 -16.24
N LEU A 125 21.28 -14.06 -15.24
CA LEU A 125 21.40 -14.72 -13.93
C LEU A 125 20.14 -14.60 -13.05
N LYS A 126 19.18 -13.74 -13.37
CA LYS A 126 18.00 -13.48 -12.55
C LYS A 126 17.25 -14.76 -12.12
N PRO A 127 16.90 -15.71 -13.00
CA PRO A 127 16.20 -16.93 -12.57
C PRO A 127 16.99 -17.78 -11.58
N PHE A 128 18.32 -17.87 -11.78
CA PHE A 128 19.19 -18.67 -10.91
C PHE A 128 19.39 -18.06 -9.53
N ILE A 129 19.43 -16.71 -9.45
CA ILE A 129 19.46 -15.98 -8.18
C ILE A 129 18.14 -16.18 -7.44
N MET A 130 17.00 -16.10 -8.15
CA MET A 130 15.68 -16.34 -7.56
C MET A 130 15.55 -17.77 -7.02
N GLU A 131 16.01 -18.78 -7.77
CA GLU A 131 16.03 -20.18 -7.31
C GLU A 131 16.85 -20.35 -6.02
N MET A 132 18.03 -19.72 -5.94
CA MET A 132 18.86 -19.75 -4.72
C MET A 132 18.20 -19.05 -3.54
N CYS A 133 17.39 -18.01 -3.78
CA CYS A 133 16.65 -17.33 -2.73
C CYS A 133 15.48 -18.16 -2.20
N LEU A 134 14.81 -18.93 -3.08
CA LEU A 134 13.69 -19.81 -2.70
C LEU A 134 14.07 -20.84 -1.65
N ASP A 135 15.23 -21.46 -1.79
CA ASP A 135 15.72 -22.49 -0.86
C ASP A 135 15.93 -21.95 0.57
N GLY A 136 16.15 -20.64 0.72
CA GLY A 136 16.43 -19.98 2.00
C GLY A 136 15.33 -19.05 2.52
N ASN A 137 14.18 -18.93 1.82
CA ASN A 137 13.13 -17.96 2.13
C ASN A 137 13.65 -16.50 2.17
N TRP A 138 14.49 -16.14 1.20
CA TRP A 138 15.09 -14.83 1.05
C TRP A 138 14.52 -14.07 -0.16
N GLY A 139 14.53 -12.73 -0.07
CA GLY A 139 14.46 -11.84 -1.23
C GLY A 139 15.81 -11.19 -1.50
N VAL A 140 15.88 -10.38 -2.54
CA VAL A 140 17.03 -9.54 -2.88
C VAL A 140 16.65 -8.07 -2.64
N ASP A 141 17.27 -7.46 -1.63
CA ASP A 141 17.04 -6.05 -1.29
C ASP A 141 17.60 -5.13 -2.38
N ARG A 142 18.88 -5.31 -2.70
CA ARG A 142 19.55 -4.55 -3.76
C ARG A 142 20.73 -5.29 -4.36
N ARG A 143 21.14 -4.88 -5.54
CA ARG A 143 22.39 -5.28 -6.20
C ARG A 143 23.47 -4.26 -5.83
N LEU A 144 24.64 -4.75 -5.43
CA LEU A 144 25.82 -3.97 -5.06
C LEU A 144 26.93 -4.16 -6.09
N GLU A 145 27.57 -3.07 -6.50
CA GLU A 145 28.68 -3.07 -7.46
C GLU A 145 29.87 -2.25 -6.92
N ALA A 146 31.07 -2.81 -7.03
CA ALA A 146 32.29 -2.10 -6.68
C ALA A 146 32.81 -1.28 -7.87
N PRO A 147 33.34 -0.06 -7.67
CA PRO A 147 33.56 0.61 -6.37
C PRO A 147 32.41 1.52 -5.93
N MET A 148 31.24 1.45 -6.59
CA MET A 148 30.16 2.42 -6.43
C MET A 148 29.40 2.25 -5.11
N ASP A 149 28.99 1.03 -4.80
CA ASP A 149 28.16 0.73 -3.62
C ASP A 149 28.96 0.15 -2.47
N VAL A 150 30.07 -0.53 -2.81
CA VAL A 150 30.93 -1.26 -1.89
C VAL A 150 32.39 -1.19 -2.37
N PRO A 151 33.40 -1.22 -1.46
CA PRO A 151 34.81 -1.14 -1.85
C PRO A 151 35.26 -2.31 -2.75
N MET A 152 36.32 -2.05 -3.56
CA MET A 152 36.87 -3.01 -4.53
C MET A 152 37.35 -4.33 -3.94
N ASP A 153 37.72 -4.36 -2.65
CA ASP A 153 38.19 -5.58 -1.95
C ASP A 153 37.09 -6.64 -1.80
N ILE A 154 35.80 -6.30 -1.96
CA ILE A 154 34.67 -7.25 -2.05
C ILE A 154 34.88 -8.27 -3.18
N GLN A 155 35.57 -7.90 -4.27
CA GLN A 155 35.87 -8.80 -5.37
C GLN A 155 36.74 -9.97 -4.94
N ARG A 156 37.67 -9.79 -3.98
CA ARG A 156 38.42 -10.87 -3.40
C ARG A 156 37.52 -11.83 -2.60
N ARG A 157 36.60 -11.28 -1.84
CA ARG A 157 35.61 -12.07 -1.09
C ARG A 157 34.76 -12.92 -2.02
N ALA A 158 34.26 -12.33 -3.11
CA ALA A 158 33.54 -13.05 -4.14
C ALA A 158 34.37 -14.16 -4.76
N TRP A 159 35.63 -13.89 -5.10
CA TRP A 159 36.55 -14.82 -5.69
C TRP A 159 36.82 -16.04 -4.78
N GLU A 160 37.01 -15.83 -3.46
CA GLU A 160 37.20 -16.90 -2.47
C GLU A 160 35.92 -17.73 -2.30
N LEU A 161 34.75 -17.08 -2.14
CA LEU A 161 33.46 -17.74 -1.91
C LEU A 161 33.02 -18.59 -3.10
N THR A 162 33.21 -18.09 -4.32
CA THR A 162 32.84 -18.77 -5.55
C THR A 162 33.86 -19.81 -6.00
N LYS A 163 35.04 -19.86 -5.39
CA LYS A 163 36.19 -20.69 -5.81
C LYS A 163 36.53 -20.47 -7.31
N ALA A 164 36.52 -19.21 -7.72
CA ALA A 164 36.59 -18.82 -9.13
C ALA A 164 37.85 -19.34 -9.85
N LYS A 165 39.01 -19.45 -9.14
CA LYS A 165 40.23 -20.03 -9.71
C LYS A 165 40.08 -21.52 -10.03
N GLU A 166 39.52 -22.27 -9.10
CA GLU A 166 39.38 -23.72 -9.21
C GLU A 166 38.29 -24.11 -10.26
N LEU A 167 37.18 -23.38 -10.26
CA LEU A 167 36.00 -23.75 -11.04
C LEU A 167 35.96 -23.14 -12.44
N ALA A 168 36.61 -21.99 -12.64
CA ALA A 168 36.54 -21.24 -13.90
C ALA A 168 37.89 -20.68 -14.38
N GLY A 169 39.00 -20.94 -13.70
CA GLY A 169 40.34 -20.43 -14.06
C GLY A 169 40.48 -18.90 -13.91
N ILE A 170 39.56 -18.25 -13.21
CA ILE A 170 39.58 -16.79 -13.02
C ILE A 170 40.52 -16.47 -11.86
N ASP A 171 41.58 -15.71 -12.13
CA ASP A 171 42.52 -15.20 -11.13
C ASP A 171 42.16 -13.77 -10.71
N ILE A 172 42.70 -13.33 -9.55
CA ILE A 172 42.55 -11.96 -9.04
C ILE A 172 43.88 -11.29 -8.79
N LYS A 173 44.10 -10.08 -9.32
CA LYS A 173 45.31 -9.28 -9.15
C LYS A 173 45.31 -8.55 -7.79
N LYS A 174 46.48 -8.01 -7.41
CA LYS A 174 46.60 -7.18 -6.19
C LYS A 174 45.71 -5.91 -6.21
N SER A 175 45.36 -5.44 -7.41
CA SER A 175 44.44 -4.32 -7.64
C SER A 175 42.98 -4.73 -7.53
N PHE A 176 42.69 -5.94 -7.13
CA PHE A 176 41.34 -6.55 -7.10
C PHE A 176 40.68 -6.74 -8.48
N MET A 177 41.37 -6.47 -9.57
CA MET A 177 40.88 -6.77 -10.94
C MET A 177 41.02 -8.25 -11.25
N TYR A 178 40.01 -8.80 -11.92
CA TYR A 178 40.06 -10.20 -12.40
C TYR A 178 40.95 -10.38 -13.62
N ASN A 179 41.37 -11.60 -13.85
CA ASN A 179 41.98 -12.09 -15.05
C ASN A 179 41.32 -13.43 -15.41
N PRO A 180 40.59 -13.54 -16.55
CA PRO A 180 40.50 -12.61 -17.68
C PRO A 180 39.89 -11.24 -17.36
N VAL A 181 40.24 -10.23 -18.17
CA VAL A 181 39.83 -8.82 -17.95
C VAL A 181 38.31 -8.66 -18.15
N LYS A 182 37.73 -9.36 -19.15
CA LYS A 182 36.27 -9.35 -19.37
C LYS A 182 35.55 -10.26 -18.36
N SER A 183 35.64 -9.84 -17.09
CA SER A 183 34.99 -10.48 -15.95
C SER A 183 34.46 -9.42 -15.00
N THR A 184 33.29 -9.67 -14.40
CA THR A 184 32.66 -8.74 -13.48
C THR A 184 32.14 -9.45 -12.23
N CYS A 185 31.99 -8.68 -11.14
CA CYS A 185 31.45 -9.12 -9.87
C CYS A 185 30.25 -8.30 -9.46
N GLN A 186 29.22 -8.96 -8.95
CA GLN A 186 28.04 -8.34 -8.34
C GLN A 186 27.71 -9.06 -7.05
N VAL A 187 27.17 -8.33 -6.10
CA VAL A 187 26.68 -8.90 -4.84
C VAL A 187 25.22 -8.53 -4.68
N PHE A 188 24.38 -9.53 -4.49
CA PHE A 188 22.93 -9.35 -4.28
C PHE A 188 22.67 -9.48 -2.79
N LEU A 189 22.35 -8.36 -2.13
CA LEU A 189 22.09 -8.31 -0.70
C LEU A 189 20.80 -9.06 -0.39
N LEU A 190 20.86 -10.05 0.50
CA LEU A 190 19.72 -10.88 0.86
C LEU A 190 18.95 -10.26 2.04
N LYS A 191 17.62 -10.35 1.97
CA LYS A 191 16.71 -9.94 3.04
C LYS A 191 15.82 -11.12 3.42
N GLU A 192 15.81 -11.50 4.70
CA GLU A 192 14.99 -12.60 5.22
C GLU A 192 13.50 -12.27 5.10
N ASN A 193 12.70 -13.29 4.84
CA ASN A 193 11.23 -13.20 4.72
C ASN A 193 10.75 -12.13 3.72
N SER A 194 11.59 -11.73 2.75
CA SER A 194 11.27 -10.73 1.75
C SER A 194 10.90 -11.39 0.43
N GLN A 195 9.89 -10.85 -0.24
CA GLN A 195 9.51 -11.24 -1.60
C GLN A 195 9.99 -10.22 -2.65
N VAL A 196 10.86 -9.29 -2.27
CA VAL A 196 11.46 -8.30 -3.17
C VAL A 196 12.67 -8.90 -3.86
N PHE A 197 12.81 -8.70 -5.18
CA PHE A 197 13.92 -9.22 -5.99
C PHE A 197 14.52 -8.12 -6.86
N ASN A 198 15.25 -7.19 -6.25
CA ASN A 198 15.95 -6.10 -6.92
C ASN A 198 17.27 -6.60 -7.54
N VAL A 199 17.16 -7.42 -8.55
CA VAL A 199 18.33 -8.04 -9.25
C VAL A 199 18.85 -7.17 -10.38
N ALA A 200 17.98 -6.35 -11.01
CA ALA A 200 18.34 -5.52 -12.14
C ALA A 200 19.21 -4.31 -11.72
N HIS A 201 20.09 -3.89 -12.64
CA HIS A 201 20.81 -2.63 -12.46
C HIS A 201 19.88 -1.45 -12.62
N ASN A 202 19.84 -0.56 -11.63
CA ASN A 202 19.01 0.65 -11.70
C ASN A 202 19.82 1.84 -12.24
N CYS A 203 19.64 2.15 -13.51
CA CYS A 203 20.33 3.26 -14.17
C CYS A 203 19.92 4.63 -13.65
N SER A 204 18.74 4.79 -13.02
CA SER A 204 18.25 6.07 -12.54
C SER A 204 19.05 6.59 -11.34
N ILE A 205 19.44 5.67 -10.43
CA ILE A 205 20.24 5.98 -9.23
C ILE A 205 21.74 5.69 -9.42
N CYS A 206 22.13 5.14 -10.58
CA CYS A 206 23.53 4.80 -10.84
C CYS A 206 24.39 6.07 -10.93
N PRO A 207 25.48 6.18 -10.14
CA PRO A 207 26.35 7.37 -10.13
C PRO A 207 27.20 7.50 -11.38
N ASN A 208 27.30 6.47 -12.23
CA ASN A 208 28.03 6.55 -13.51
C ASN A 208 27.23 7.29 -14.58
N LEU A 209 27.28 8.60 -14.54
CA LEU A 209 26.57 9.49 -15.49
C LEU A 209 27.10 9.37 -16.93
N ASN A 210 28.33 8.86 -17.11
CA ASN A 210 28.99 8.69 -18.42
C ASN A 210 28.84 7.29 -19.00
N CYS A 211 27.99 6.46 -18.44
CA CYS A 211 27.75 5.11 -18.98
C CYS A 211 27.06 5.20 -20.34
N LYS A 212 27.71 4.69 -21.39
CA LYS A 212 27.16 4.69 -22.75
C LYS A 212 25.93 3.80 -22.92
N LEU A 213 25.79 2.77 -22.10
CA LEU A 213 24.61 1.90 -22.05
C LEU A 213 23.60 2.32 -20.99
N ARG A 214 23.70 3.55 -20.47
CA ARG A 214 22.74 4.06 -19.49
C ARG A 214 21.34 4.11 -20.11
N LYS A 215 20.49 3.22 -19.67
CA LYS A 215 19.08 3.17 -20.08
C LYS A 215 18.28 4.17 -19.23
N ILE A 216 18.31 5.44 -19.58
CA ILE A 216 17.32 6.44 -19.23
C ILE A 216 16.50 6.63 -20.51
N GLY A 217 15.55 5.74 -20.72
CA GLY A 217 14.57 5.84 -21.77
C GLY A 217 13.24 6.24 -21.17
N SER A 218 12.43 6.99 -21.89
CA SER A 218 11.01 7.12 -21.65
C SER A 218 10.28 6.06 -22.45
N PHE A 219 9.23 5.49 -21.86
CA PHE A 219 8.27 4.66 -22.58
C PHE A 219 6.91 5.35 -22.54
N GLU A 220 6.07 5.05 -23.50
CA GLU A 220 4.69 5.49 -23.52
C GLU A 220 3.76 4.35 -23.13
N VAL A 221 2.80 4.66 -22.27
CA VAL A 221 1.74 3.73 -21.88
C VAL A 221 0.42 4.26 -22.40
N THR A 222 -0.20 3.54 -23.33
CA THR A 222 -1.56 3.80 -23.74
C THR A 222 -2.53 3.10 -22.78
N VAL A 223 -3.33 3.86 -22.06
CA VAL A 223 -4.33 3.34 -21.14
C VAL A 223 -5.70 3.42 -21.79
N GLU A 224 -6.40 2.29 -21.85
CA GLU A 224 -7.80 2.24 -22.30
C GLU A 224 -8.73 2.68 -21.15
N GLU A 225 -9.38 3.84 -21.28
CA GLU A 225 -10.44 4.35 -20.39
C GLU A 225 -11.80 4.34 -21.10
N GLU A 226 -12.91 4.46 -20.36
CA GLU A 226 -14.27 4.49 -20.94
C GLU A 226 -14.47 5.67 -21.91
N ASP A 227 -13.81 6.80 -21.64
CA ASP A 227 -13.87 8.03 -22.43
C ASP A 227 -12.86 8.08 -23.58
N GLY A 228 -12.05 7.03 -23.81
CA GLY A 228 -11.07 6.96 -24.88
C GLY A 228 -9.69 6.46 -24.44
N LEU A 229 -8.70 6.69 -25.30
CA LEU A 229 -7.30 6.30 -25.06
C LEU A 229 -6.54 7.47 -24.44
N LYS A 230 -5.80 7.21 -23.36
CA LYS A 230 -4.92 8.17 -22.71
C LYS A 230 -3.48 7.71 -22.80
N VAL A 231 -2.61 8.54 -23.37
CA VAL A 231 -1.17 8.25 -23.49
C VAL A 231 -0.44 8.90 -22.32
N LEU A 232 0.32 8.09 -21.58
CA LEU A 232 1.12 8.50 -20.42
C LEU A 232 2.58 8.22 -20.73
N SER A 233 3.48 9.06 -20.19
CA SER A 233 4.92 8.80 -20.26
C SER A 233 5.45 8.26 -18.94
N GLY A 234 6.31 7.25 -19.01
CA GLY A 234 7.05 6.69 -17.89
C GLY A 234 8.55 6.67 -18.19
N GLU A 235 9.36 6.57 -17.15
CA GLU A 235 10.80 6.38 -17.26
C GLU A 235 11.16 4.92 -17.06
N THR A 236 12.16 4.43 -17.79
CA THR A 236 12.62 3.04 -17.64
C THR A 236 13.05 2.79 -16.19
N GLY A 237 12.47 1.74 -15.59
CA GLY A 237 12.65 1.42 -14.17
C GLY A 237 11.51 1.89 -13.26
N GLU A 238 10.56 2.66 -13.75
CA GLU A 238 9.32 2.94 -13.03
C GLU A 238 8.32 1.79 -13.21
N SER A 239 7.60 1.45 -12.13
CA SER A 239 6.47 0.52 -12.23
C SER A 239 5.26 1.20 -12.87
N LEU A 240 4.43 0.44 -13.57
CA LEU A 240 3.16 0.96 -14.10
C LEU A 240 2.28 1.54 -12.99
N LEU A 241 2.31 0.98 -11.78
CA LEU A 241 1.59 1.56 -10.64
C LEU A 241 2.01 3.00 -10.38
N THR A 242 3.31 3.30 -10.40
CA THR A 242 3.85 4.67 -10.21
C THR A 242 3.40 5.60 -11.33
N VAL A 243 3.50 5.15 -12.58
CA VAL A 243 3.08 5.92 -13.75
C VAL A 243 1.57 6.24 -13.71
N LEU A 244 0.74 5.24 -13.40
CA LEU A 244 -0.72 5.40 -13.31
C LEU A 244 -1.10 6.36 -12.18
N ARG A 245 -0.49 6.21 -10.98
CA ARG A 245 -0.72 7.09 -9.84
C ARG A 245 -0.38 8.55 -10.14
N ARG A 246 0.81 8.80 -10.69
CA ARG A 246 1.28 10.15 -11.05
C ARG A 246 0.35 10.85 -12.04
N ASN A 247 -0.28 10.09 -12.94
CA ASN A 247 -1.18 10.61 -13.97
C ASN A 247 -2.66 10.54 -13.60
N ASN A 248 -2.98 10.30 -12.33
CA ASN A 248 -4.34 10.25 -11.79
C ASN A 248 -5.25 9.19 -12.40
N ILE A 249 -4.68 8.09 -12.93
CA ILE A 249 -5.46 6.93 -13.34
C ILE A 249 -5.91 6.17 -12.09
N PRO A 250 -7.21 5.91 -11.92
CA PRO A 250 -7.72 5.15 -10.78
C PRO A 250 -7.17 3.72 -10.78
N ILE A 251 -6.48 3.34 -9.71
CA ILE A 251 -5.98 1.97 -9.51
C ILE A 251 -5.96 1.64 -8.02
N ILE A 252 -6.48 0.48 -7.67
CA ILE A 252 -6.55 0.01 -6.28
C ILE A 252 -5.27 -0.77 -5.95
N ALA A 253 -4.48 -0.29 -4.98
CA ALA A 253 -3.25 -0.95 -4.55
C ALA A 253 -3.09 -0.91 -3.02
N PRO A 254 -3.92 -1.61 -2.25
CA PRO A 254 -3.99 -1.50 -0.78
C PRO A 254 -2.70 -1.93 -0.08
N CYS A 255 -1.88 -2.80 -0.67
CA CYS A 255 -0.56 -3.15 -0.12
C CYS A 255 0.54 -2.12 -0.43
N GLY A 256 0.19 -0.92 -0.91
CA GLY A 256 1.16 0.12 -1.22
C GLY A 256 2.12 -0.18 -2.38
N GLY A 257 1.93 -1.31 -3.08
CA GLY A 257 2.85 -1.78 -4.14
C GLY A 257 3.69 -3.01 -3.72
N GLY A 258 3.42 -3.60 -2.56
CA GLY A 258 4.16 -4.77 -2.03
C GLY A 258 3.89 -6.11 -2.74
N GLY A 259 3.05 -6.15 -3.78
CA GLY A 259 2.80 -7.37 -4.58
C GLY A 259 1.95 -8.45 -3.91
N THR A 260 1.43 -8.23 -2.70
CA THR A 260 0.81 -9.28 -1.89
C THR A 260 -0.72 -9.37 -2.03
N CYS A 261 -1.38 -8.28 -2.43
CA CYS A 261 -2.86 -8.22 -2.40
C CYS A 261 -3.55 -8.58 -3.72
N GLY A 262 -2.85 -8.62 -4.84
CA GLY A 262 -3.41 -8.92 -6.17
C GLY A 262 -4.39 -7.87 -6.73
N LYS A 263 -4.61 -6.74 -6.04
CA LYS A 263 -5.68 -5.78 -6.38
C LYS A 263 -5.30 -4.76 -7.47
N CYS A 264 -4.01 -4.49 -7.71
CA CYS A 264 -3.57 -3.57 -8.76
C CYS A 264 -3.47 -4.25 -10.15
N LYS A 265 -4.53 -4.97 -10.52
CA LYS A 265 -4.61 -5.79 -11.72
C LYS A 265 -4.77 -4.93 -12.97
N ILE A 266 -3.90 -5.13 -13.93
CA ILE A 266 -3.97 -4.58 -15.29
C ILE A 266 -3.95 -5.73 -16.30
N GLN A 267 -4.39 -5.44 -17.52
CA GLN A 267 -4.22 -6.32 -18.68
C GLN A 267 -3.35 -5.61 -19.71
N VAL A 268 -2.27 -6.21 -20.11
CA VAL A 268 -1.43 -5.76 -21.23
C VAL A 268 -2.13 -6.16 -22.51
N THR A 269 -2.54 -5.15 -23.32
CA THR A 269 -3.27 -5.36 -24.58
C THR A 269 -2.34 -5.28 -25.79
N GLU A 270 -1.25 -4.51 -25.68
CA GLU A 270 -0.19 -4.42 -26.71
C GLU A 270 1.17 -4.26 -26.03
N GLY A 271 2.22 -4.78 -26.68
CA GLY A 271 3.59 -4.78 -26.18
C GLY A 271 3.95 -6.03 -25.37
N GLU A 272 5.25 -6.23 -25.15
CA GLU A 272 5.76 -7.38 -24.39
C GLU A 272 6.03 -7.00 -22.93
N MET A 273 5.47 -7.79 -22.01
CA MET A 273 5.70 -7.66 -20.58
C MET A 273 5.72 -9.03 -19.92
N SER A 274 6.90 -9.48 -19.57
CA SER A 274 7.08 -10.77 -18.89
C SER A 274 6.38 -10.78 -17.54
N PRO A 275 5.72 -11.88 -17.15
CA PRO A 275 5.12 -12.00 -15.83
C PRO A 275 6.19 -12.00 -14.73
N SER A 276 5.95 -11.28 -13.66
CA SER A 276 6.75 -11.34 -12.44
C SER A 276 6.46 -12.62 -11.65
N ARG A 277 7.26 -12.90 -10.62
CA ARG A 277 6.97 -14.00 -9.69
C ARG A 277 5.67 -13.77 -8.94
N GLU A 278 5.41 -12.55 -8.54
CA GLU A 278 4.20 -12.14 -7.85
C GLU A 278 2.97 -12.36 -8.74
N ASP A 279 3.09 -12.09 -10.05
CA ASP A 279 2.04 -12.43 -11.02
C ASP A 279 1.80 -13.94 -11.07
N MET A 280 2.88 -14.74 -11.12
CA MET A 280 2.79 -16.19 -11.16
C MET A 280 2.19 -16.80 -9.89
N ASN A 281 2.34 -16.14 -8.73
CA ASN A 281 1.77 -16.59 -7.46
C ASN A 281 0.28 -16.25 -7.31
N LEU A 282 -0.18 -15.20 -7.98
CA LEU A 282 -1.52 -14.63 -7.78
C LEU A 282 -2.48 -14.87 -8.95
N PHE A 283 -1.95 -15.12 -10.15
CA PHE A 283 -2.76 -15.32 -11.35
C PHE A 283 -2.65 -16.75 -11.87
N THR A 284 -3.74 -17.24 -12.43
CA THR A 284 -3.78 -18.52 -13.13
C THR A 284 -2.98 -18.45 -14.43
N LYS A 285 -2.55 -19.60 -14.94
CA LYS A 285 -1.84 -19.68 -16.22
C LYS A 285 -2.63 -19.03 -17.36
N GLN A 286 -3.93 -19.21 -17.40
CA GLN A 286 -4.83 -18.61 -18.40
C GLN A 286 -4.85 -17.07 -18.29
N GLU A 287 -4.87 -16.52 -17.08
CA GLU A 287 -4.79 -15.07 -16.87
C GLU A 287 -3.44 -14.49 -17.29
N LEU A 288 -2.34 -15.17 -16.98
CA LEU A 288 -1.01 -14.76 -17.42
C LEU A 288 -0.88 -14.74 -18.94
N GLU A 289 -1.41 -15.77 -19.63
CA GLU A 289 -1.48 -15.86 -21.09
C GLU A 289 -2.39 -14.79 -21.70
N ALA A 290 -3.46 -14.39 -21.00
CA ALA A 290 -4.35 -13.30 -21.39
C ALA A 290 -3.77 -11.90 -21.10
N GLY A 291 -2.53 -11.80 -20.63
CA GLY A 291 -1.82 -10.54 -20.42
C GLY A 291 -2.07 -9.88 -19.05
N TYR A 292 -2.68 -10.57 -18.10
CA TYR A 292 -2.89 -9.99 -16.75
C TYR A 292 -1.56 -9.86 -15.98
N ARG A 293 -1.36 -8.69 -15.36
CA ARG A 293 -0.17 -8.35 -14.56
C ARG A 293 -0.57 -7.49 -13.34
N LEU A 294 0.29 -7.48 -12.34
CA LEU A 294 0.22 -6.52 -11.22
C LEU A 294 0.94 -5.23 -11.63
N ALA A 295 0.25 -4.12 -11.66
CA ALA A 295 0.85 -2.84 -12.04
C ALA A 295 2.07 -2.47 -11.16
N CYS A 296 2.11 -2.91 -9.91
CA CYS A 296 3.22 -2.63 -9.00
C CYS A 296 4.50 -3.43 -9.31
N TYR A 297 4.40 -4.53 -10.05
CA TYR A 297 5.52 -5.36 -10.51
C TYR A 297 5.67 -5.36 -12.03
N ALA A 298 4.90 -4.56 -12.73
CA ALA A 298 4.97 -4.35 -14.16
C ALA A 298 5.92 -3.19 -14.47
N TYR A 299 7.12 -3.49 -14.99
CA TYR A 299 8.16 -2.54 -15.35
C TYR A 299 8.37 -2.57 -16.86
N PRO A 300 7.75 -1.68 -17.65
CA PRO A 300 7.92 -1.66 -19.10
C PRO A 300 9.35 -1.29 -19.49
N GLU A 301 9.88 -2.01 -20.48
CA GLU A 301 11.15 -1.67 -21.14
C GLU A 301 10.93 -0.94 -22.47
N SER A 302 9.70 -0.96 -22.98
CA SER A 302 9.25 -0.31 -24.21
C SER A 302 7.82 0.15 -24.08
N SER A 303 7.34 0.95 -25.04
CA SER A 303 5.94 1.41 -25.06
C SER A 303 4.97 0.24 -25.13
N CYS A 304 3.86 0.37 -24.39
CA CYS A 304 2.86 -0.68 -24.26
C CYS A 304 1.45 -0.08 -24.18
N ALA A 305 0.43 -0.90 -24.44
CA ALA A 305 -0.95 -0.56 -24.17
C ALA A 305 -1.50 -1.46 -23.07
N ILE A 306 -2.29 -0.86 -22.17
CA ILE A 306 -2.86 -1.55 -21.02
C ILE A 306 -4.32 -1.16 -20.80
N LYS A 307 -5.05 -2.05 -20.16
CA LYS A 307 -6.36 -1.81 -19.59
C LYS A 307 -6.30 -1.97 -18.08
N VAL A 308 -6.75 -0.97 -17.33
CA VAL A 308 -6.86 -1.08 -15.87
C VAL A 308 -8.11 -1.86 -15.53
N ILE A 309 -7.94 -3.00 -14.85
CA ILE A 309 -9.05 -3.90 -14.48
C ILE A 309 -9.61 -3.54 -13.10
N SER A 310 -8.76 -3.02 -12.23
CA SER A 310 -9.13 -2.58 -10.88
C SER A 310 -9.21 -1.06 -10.84
N GLY A 311 -10.34 -0.48 -10.48
CA GLY A 311 -10.40 0.97 -10.29
C GLY A 311 -11.65 1.68 -10.81
N ARG A 312 -12.69 0.95 -11.19
CA ARG A 312 -13.98 1.61 -11.48
C ARG A 312 -14.50 2.27 -10.21
N GLU A 313 -14.85 3.54 -10.31
CA GLU A 313 -15.56 4.27 -9.26
C GLU A 313 -16.92 3.59 -9.06
N GLU A 314 -17.00 2.69 -8.11
CA GLU A 314 -18.27 2.20 -7.61
C GLU A 314 -18.88 3.34 -6.81
N LYS A 315 -20.13 3.73 -7.12
CA LYS A 315 -20.86 4.73 -6.35
C LYS A 315 -20.99 4.20 -4.91
N PHE A 316 -20.26 4.82 -4.00
CA PHE A 316 -20.31 4.52 -2.58
C PHE A 316 -21.55 5.18 -1.97
N GLU A 317 -22.42 4.40 -1.35
CA GLU A 317 -23.36 4.89 -0.36
C GLU A 317 -22.75 4.70 1.03
N VAL A 318 -21.91 5.63 1.44
CA VAL A 318 -21.57 5.74 2.86
C VAL A 318 -22.77 6.34 3.57
N LEU A 319 -23.30 5.65 4.56
CA LEU A 319 -24.41 6.14 5.38
C LEU A 319 -23.91 7.30 6.23
N THR A 320 -24.09 8.50 5.72
CA THR A 320 -23.74 9.76 6.38
C THR A 320 -24.94 10.36 7.11
N THR A 321 -26.15 9.79 6.91
CA THR A 321 -27.35 10.19 7.64
C THR A 321 -27.25 9.63 9.05
N MET A 322 -26.92 10.48 9.99
CA MET A 322 -27.30 10.26 11.36
C MET A 322 -28.83 10.28 11.42
N GLU A 323 -29.47 9.12 11.53
CA GLU A 323 -30.68 9.06 12.31
C GLU A 323 -30.23 9.37 13.74
N MET A 324 -30.21 10.64 14.05
CA MET A 324 -29.78 11.14 15.32
C MET A 324 -30.52 10.37 16.40
N LEU A 325 -29.76 9.89 17.36
CA LEU A 325 -30.30 9.60 18.66
C LEU A 325 -31.17 10.82 19.04
N GLU A 326 -32.50 10.67 18.99
CA GLU A 326 -33.48 11.68 19.38
C GLU A 326 -33.30 12.10 20.86
N GLY A 327 -32.11 12.23 21.33
CA GLY A 327 -31.74 12.51 22.69
C GLY A 327 -30.36 13.10 22.90
N ILE A 328 -29.45 13.09 21.90
CA ILE A 328 -28.24 13.92 21.97
C ILE A 328 -28.68 15.32 21.58
N LYS A 329 -28.90 16.09 22.62
CA LYS A 329 -29.65 17.33 22.61
C LYS A 329 -29.12 18.33 21.60
N LYS A 330 -30.06 19.00 20.94
CA LYS A 330 -30.03 20.40 20.51
C LYS A 330 -29.44 21.37 21.56
N ARG A 331 -28.34 21.05 22.24
CA ARG A 331 -27.77 21.89 23.31
C ARG A 331 -26.93 23.03 22.79
N LYS A 332 -26.29 22.88 21.65
CA LYS A 332 -25.54 23.97 20.99
C LYS A 332 -26.36 24.64 19.90
N SER A 333 -27.70 24.60 20.01
CA SER A 333 -28.56 25.37 19.14
C SER A 333 -28.25 26.85 19.28
N ILE A 334 -27.68 27.42 18.20
CA ILE A 334 -27.94 28.81 17.76
C ILE A 334 -28.18 29.83 18.92
N LYS A 335 -27.42 29.78 19.98
CA LYS A 335 -27.42 30.83 21.02
C LYS A 335 -26.54 32.03 20.67
N GLY A 336 -25.87 32.01 19.51
CA GLY A 336 -24.95 33.06 19.06
C GLY A 336 -25.42 33.91 17.88
N SER A 337 -26.46 33.54 17.16
CA SER A 337 -26.86 34.25 15.92
C SER A 337 -27.85 35.42 16.13
N LYS A 338 -28.09 35.88 17.36
CA LYS A 338 -28.72 37.19 17.56
C LYS A 338 -27.65 38.27 17.65
N GLY A 339 -27.10 38.71 16.52
CA GLY A 339 -26.22 39.87 16.60
C GLY A 339 -25.18 40.02 15.47
N ALA A 340 -25.46 39.59 14.25
CA ALA A 340 -24.69 40.03 13.12
C ALA A 340 -25.59 40.11 11.86
N GLU A 341 -26.59 40.96 11.90
CA GLU A 341 -27.04 41.61 10.67
C GLU A 341 -25.87 42.52 10.20
N LYS A 342 -24.89 41.95 9.54
CA LYS A 342 -24.06 42.68 8.58
C LYS A 342 -24.75 42.53 7.23
N ASP A 343 -25.44 43.59 6.89
CA ASP A 343 -25.91 43.91 5.56
C ASP A 343 -24.70 43.85 4.58
N THR A 344 -24.37 42.67 4.14
CA THR A 344 -23.41 42.41 3.06
C THR A 344 -24.18 42.18 1.80
N GLY A 345 -24.90 43.07 1.28
CA GLY A 345 -25.54 43.19 -0.05
C GLY A 345 -25.42 42.04 -1.08
N ILE A 346 -25.22 40.79 -0.63
CA ILE A 346 -25.16 39.58 -1.44
C ILE A 346 -26.47 38.83 -1.20
N GLU A 347 -27.34 38.89 -2.16
CA GLU A 347 -28.54 38.05 -2.26
C GLU A 347 -28.08 36.60 -2.54
N GLY A 348 -27.88 35.76 -1.53
CA GLY A 348 -27.58 34.35 -1.68
C GLY A 348 -27.51 33.66 -0.30
N ALA A 349 -27.93 32.41 -0.23
CA ALA A 349 -27.81 31.61 0.99
C ALA A 349 -26.35 31.29 1.30
N SER A 350 -25.98 31.37 2.58
CA SER A 350 -24.62 31.14 3.08
C SER A 350 -24.46 29.70 3.57
N TYR A 351 -23.39 29.05 3.13
CA TYR A 351 -23.13 27.64 3.39
C TYR A 351 -21.75 27.40 4.03
N GLY A 352 -21.68 26.35 4.83
CA GLY A 352 -20.42 25.76 5.32
C GLY A 352 -20.26 24.34 4.78
N ILE A 353 -19.02 23.86 4.72
CA ILE A 353 -18.72 22.48 4.37
C ILE A 353 -18.10 21.81 5.60
N ALA A 354 -18.72 20.72 6.07
CA ALA A 354 -18.13 19.81 7.05
C ALA A 354 -17.50 18.62 6.33
N VAL A 355 -16.25 18.28 6.69
CA VAL A 355 -15.47 17.21 6.04
C VAL A 355 -14.88 16.28 7.07
N ASP A 356 -15.05 14.98 6.86
CA ASP A 356 -14.32 13.92 7.52
C ASP A 356 -13.45 13.18 6.49
N ILE A 357 -12.13 13.25 6.66
CA ILE A 357 -11.17 12.54 5.81
C ILE A 357 -10.72 11.26 6.54
N GLY A 358 -11.43 10.17 6.28
CA GLY A 358 -11.04 8.86 6.76
C GLY A 358 -9.92 8.22 5.92
N THR A 359 -9.28 7.20 6.46
CA THR A 359 -8.24 6.44 5.75
C THR A 359 -8.79 5.79 4.47
N THR A 360 -10.02 5.30 4.51
CA THR A 360 -10.67 4.59 3.40
C THR A 360 -11.64 5.48 2.63
N THR A 361 -12.42 6.32 3.31
CA THR A 361 -13.49 7.13 2.73
C THR A 361 -13.38 8.59 3.14
N ILE A 362 -13.86 9.48 2.29
CA ILE A 362 -14.03 10.90 2.57
C ILE A 362 -15.52 11.19 2.54
N ALA A 363 -16.04 11.82 3.60
CA ALA A 363 -17.43 12.23 3.73
C ALA A 363 -17.51 13.75 3.90
N MET A 364 -18.39 14.40 3.12
CA MET A 364 -18.58 15.85 3.10
C MET A 364 -20.06 16.18 3.19
N GLN A 365 -20.40 17.24 3.90
CA GLN A 365 -21.75 17.77 4.01
C GLN A 365 -21.78 19.24 3.63
N LEU A 366 -22.72 19.62 2.77
CA LEU A 366 -23.09 21.01 2.51
C LEU A 366 -24.14 21.42 3.53
N VAL A 367 -23.84 22.41 4.36
CA VAL A 367 -24.68 22.80 5.50
C VAL A 367 -25.06 24.26 5.38
N GLU A 368 -26.36 24.57 5.39
CA GLU A 368 -26.85 25.94 5.41
C GLU A 368 -26.57 26.58 6.78
N LEU A 369 -25.78 27.66 6.78
CA LEU A 369 -25.32 28.29 8.02
C LEU A 369 -26.41 29.02 8.82
N THR A 370 -27.53 29.35 8.21
CA THR A 370 -28.66 30.02 8.86
C THR A 370 -29.55 29.05 9.62
N SER A 371 -29.84 27.89 9.05
CA SER A 371 -30.76 26.89 9.64
C SER A 371 -30.05 25.71 10.31
N GLY A 372 -28.80 25.46 9.96
CA GLY A 372 -28.07 24.24 10.36
C GLY A 372 -28.49 22.99 9.60
N LYS A 373 -29.27 23.14 8.53
CA LYS A 373 -29.75 22.02 7.72
C LYS A 373 -28.63 21.49 6.82
N VAL A 374 -28.43 20.16 6.83
CA VAL A 374 -27.62 19.48 5.84
C VAL A 374 -28.43 19.41 4.55
N GLU A 375 -27.96 20.08 3.51
CA GLU A 375 -28.65 20.18 2.20
C GLU A 375 -28.26 19.05 1.27
N GLU A 376 -26.99 18.70 1.28
CA GLU A 376 -26.45 17.68 0.39
C GLU A 376 -25.26 16.97 1.05
N VAL A 377 -25.04 15.74 0.68
CA VAL A 377 -23.97 14.89 1.18
C VAL A 377 -23.19 14.30 0.02
N TYR A 378 -21.89 14.42 0.07
CA TYR A 378 -20.97 13.80 -0.86
C TYR A 378 -20.05 12.81 -0.17
N THR A 379 -19.92 11.62 -0.73
CA THR A 379 -19.01 10.60 -0.23
C THR A 379 -18.21 10.01 -1.37
N THR A 380 -16.94 9.77 -1.10
CA THR A 380 -16.03 9.16 -2.07
C THR A 380 -14.99 8.27 -1.38
N MET A 381 -14.41 7.37 -2.14
CA MET A 381 -13.23 6.64 -1.69
C MET A 381 -12.04 7.59 -1.60
N ASN A 382 -11.27 7.51 -0.52
CA ASN A 382 -10.01 8.22 -0.41
C ASN A 382 -9.02 7.70 -1.45
N SER A 383 -8.74 8.48 -2.50
CA SER A 383 -7.84 8.11 -3.60
C SER A 383 -6.40 7.83 -3.14
N GLY A 384 -6.02 8.28 -1.94
CA GLY A 384 -4.76 7.93 -1.27
C GLY A 384 -4.58 6.44 -0.98
N ARG A 385 -5.66 5.64 -1.02
CA ARG A 385 -5.59 4.17 -0.93
C ARG A 385 -4.72 3.53 -2.01
N SER A 386 -4.52 4.20 -3.12
CA SER A 386 -3.60 3.73 -4.17
C SER A 386 -2.14 3.70 -3.68
N PHE A 387 -1.79 4.42 -2.62
CA PHE A 387 -0.45 4.46 -2.00
C PHE A 387 -0.33 3.57 -0.76
N GLY A 388 -1.45 3.11 -0.21
CA GLY A 388 -1.50 2.23 0.96
C GLY A 388 -2.91 2.20 1.57
N ALA A 389 -3.32 1.02 2.04
CA ALA A 389 -4.63 0.83 2.66
C ALA A 389 -4.74 1.51 4.03
N ASP A 390 -3.64 1.60 4.75
CA ASP A 390 -3.54 2.11 6.12
C ASP A 390 -2.61 3.34 6.21
N VAL A 391 -2.58 3.94 7.40
CA VAL A 391 -1.76 5.14 7.65
C VAL A 391 -0.26 4.86 7.59
N ILE A 392 0.19 3.69 8.03
CA ILE A 392 1.62 3.32 8.06
C ILE A 392 2.15 3.20 6.64
N SER A 393 1.44 2.50 5.77
CA SER A 393 1.78 2.37 4.34
C SER A 393 1.86 3.75 3.65
N ARG A 394 1.00 4.70 4.02
CA ARG A 394 1.03 6.07 3.46
C ARG A 394 2.16 6.92 4.00
N ILE A 395 2.51 6.77 5.28
CA ILE A 395 3.72 7.37 5.87
C ILE A 395 4.95 6.87 5.12
N GLU A 396 5.03 5.56 4.88
CA GLU A 396 6.13 4.95 4.16
C GLU A 396 6.22 5.46 2.71
N ALA A 397 5.10 5.52 1.98
CA ALA A 397 5.03 6.10 0.64
C ALA A 397 5.47 7.58 0.62
N SER A 398 4.99 8.37 1.60
CA SER A 398 5.42 9.77 1.75
C SER A 398 6.92 9.89 1.99
N ASN A 399 7.50 9.02 2.84
CA ASN A 399 8.93 9.02 3.14
C ASN A 399 9.79 8.56 1.94
N LYS A 400 9.22 7.78 1.02
CA LYS A 400 9.83 7.40 -0.27
C LYS A 400 9.70 8.48 -1.37
N GLY A 401 9.17 9.67 -1.03
CA GLY A 401 9.07 10.80 -1.95
C GLY A 401 7.70 10.97 -2.62
N GLU A 402 6.71 10.13 -2.31
CA GLU A 402 5.36 10.20 -2.91
C GLU A 402 4.39 11.14 -2.13
N GLY A 403 4.87 11.87 -1.12
CA GLY A 403 4.04 12.73 -0.26
C GLY A 403 3.25 13.79 -1.01
N GLU A 404 3.86 14.45 -2.00
CA GLU A 404 3.16 15.47 -2.81
C GLU A 404 2.12 14.84 -3.75
N ALA A 405 2.36 13.63 -4.25
CA ALA A 405 1.37 12.91 -5.05
C ALA A 405 0.16 12.49 -4.19
N LEU A 406 0.41 12.03 -2.97
CA LEU A 406 -0.65 11.76 -1.98
C LEU A 406 -1.47 13.01 -1.67
N ARG A 407 -0.80 14.14 -1.40
CA ARG A 407 -1.44 15.44 -1.15
C ARG A 407 -2.34 15.86 -2.31
N LYS A 408 -1.84 15.78 -3.54
CA LYS A 408 -2.64 16.09 -4.74
C LYS A 408 -3.91 15.26 -4.84
N LYS A 409 -3.83 13.95 -4.52
CA LYS A 409 -5.00 13.07 -4.52
C LYS A 409 -6.05 13.52 -3.51
N LEU A 410 -5.64 13.83 -2.28
CA LEU A 410 -6.56 14.34 -1.25
C LEU A 410 -7.22 15.65 -1.67
N LEU A 411 -6.44 16.59 -2.23
CA LEU A 411 -6.98 17.86 -2.71
C LEU A 411 -7.96 17.69 -3.86
N LEU A 412 -7.68 16.76 -4.80
CA LEU A 412 -8.59 16.44 -5.90
C LEU A 412 -9.91 15.81 -5.41
N ASP A 413 -9.84 14.93 -4.42
CA ASP A 413 -11.06 14.34 -3.84
C ASP A 413 -11.93 15.40 -3.15
N LEU A 414 -11.33 16.34 -2.41
CA LEU A 414 -12.03 17.48 -1.83
C LEU A 414 -12.61 18.41 -2.90
N GLN A 415 -11.86 18.70 -3.96
CA GLN A 415 -12.32 19.51 -5.08
C GLN A 415 -13.54 18.90 -5.75
N LYS A 416 -13.53 17.59 -6.03
CA LYS A 416 -14.69 16.88 -6.60
C LYS A 416 -15.95 17.03 -5.73
N GLY A 417 -15.80 16.95 -4.40
CA GLY A 417 -16.91 17.16 -3.48
C GLY A 417 -17.47 18.58 -3.53
N ILE A 418 -16.61 19.58 -3.59
CA ILE A 418 -17.02 20.99 -3.74
C ILE A 418 -17.74 21.18 -5.09
N GLU A 419 -17.17 20.65 -6.17
CA GLU A 419 -17.79 20.70 -7.51
C GLU A 419 -19.16 20.03 -7.53
N HIS A 420 -19.30 18.88 -6.85
CA HIS A 420 -20.60 18.22 -6.70
C HIS A 420 -21.63 19.13 -6.02
N PHE A 421 -21.29 19.81 -4.93
CA PHE A 421 -22.20 20.72 -4.24
C PHE A 421 -22.57 21.94 -5.08
N LEU A 422 -21.60 22.49 -5.81
CA LEU A 422 -21.86 23.61 -6.72
C LEU A 422 -22.79 23.20 -7.87
N LEU A 423 -22.60 22.01 -8.44
CA LEU A 423 -23.47 21.46 -9.50
C LEU A 423 -24.89 21.21 -8.96
N TYR A 424 -25.02 20.55 -7.80
CA TYR A 424 -26.29 20.29 -7.14
C TYR A 424 -27.11 21.59 -6.96
N LYS A 425 -26.50 22.66 -6.44
CA LYS A 425 -27.16 23.93 -6.23
C LYS A 425 -27.48 24.66 -7.54
N ARG A 426 -26.61 24.55 -8.53
CA ARG A 426 -26.85 25.09 -9.89
C ARG A 426 -28.03 24.42 -10.58
N GLU A 427 -28.22 23.11 -10.38
CA GLU A 427 -29.41 22.40 -10.90
C GLU A 427 -30.73 22.89 -10.24
N LEU A 428 -30.63 23.43 -9.03
CA LEU A 428 -31.76 24.05 -8.31
C LEU A 428 -31.94 25.55 -8.66
N GLU A 429 -31.10 26.09 -9.58
CA GLU A 429 -31.06 27.51 -9.94
C GLU A 429 -30.74 28.44 -8.74
N GLU A 430 -29.99 27.93 -7.74
CA GLU A 430 -29.59 28.66 -6.54
C GLU A 430 -28.12 29.13 -6.61
N GLU A 431 -27.87 30.44 -6.43
CA GLU A 431 -26.55 30.97 -6.20
C GLU A 431 -26.16 30.80 -4.72
N ILE A 432 -24.99 30.22 -4.45
CA ILE A 432 -24.51 29.97 -3.09
C ILE A 432 -23.15 30.60 -2.83
N THR A 433 -22.91 30.96 -1.57
CA THR A 433 -21.61 31.36 -1.06
C THR A 433 -21.14 30.32 -0.03
N ILE A 434 -19.99 29.69 -0.26
CA ILE A 434 -19.33 28.85 0.73
C ILE A 434 -18.41 29.71 1.56
N GLU A 435 -18.77 29.95 2.84
CA GLU A 435 -18.02 30.84 3.71
C GLU A 435 -16.84 30.16 4.40
N LYS A 436 -17.00 28.88 4.75
CA LYS A 436 -15.99 28.13 5.51
C LYS A 436 -16.07 26.63 5.25
N MET A 437 -14.94 25.98 5.49
CA MET A 437 -14.81 24.52 5.46
C MET A 437 -14.09 24.08 6.73
N HIS A 438 -14.68 23.16 7.48
CA HIS A 438 -14.04 22.53 8.60
C HIS A 438 -13.73 21.08 8.28
N ILE A 439 -12.54 20.60 8.67
CA ILE A 439 -12.04 19.27 8.29
C ILE A 439 -11.57 18.54 9.54
N ALA A 440 -12.06 17.33 9.75
CA ALA A 440 -11.46 16.36 10.66
C ALA A 440 -10.72 15.27 9.87
N ALA A 441 -9.64 14.79 10.43
CA ALA A 441 -8.88 13.66 9.90
C ALA A 441 -7.91 13.15 10.98
N ASN A 442 -7.38 11.94 10.80
CA ASN A 442 -6.28 11.47 11.64
C ASN A 442 -4.99 12.27 11.41
N THR A 443 -4.06 12.17 12.33
CA THR A 443 -2.82 12.95 12.34
C THR A 443 -2.03 12.80 11.04
N THR A 444 -1.92 11.60 10.48
CA THR A 444 -1.19 11.35 9.24
C THR A 444 -1.83 12.05 8.04
N LEU A 445 -3.15 11.97 7.93
CA LEU A 445 -3.87 12.61 6.82
C LEU A 445 -3.82 14.14 6.91
N ILE A 446 -3.82 14.71 8.11
CA ILE A 446 -3.58 16.16 8.32
C ILE A 446 -2.17 16.55 7.83
N HIS A 447 -1.12 15.78 8.18
CA HIS A 447 0.24 16.05 7.70
C HIS A 447 0.32 16.00 6.18
N LEU A 448 -0.27 14.96 5.56
CA LEU A 448 -0.32 14.83 4.11
C LEU A 448 -1.08 15.97 3.44
N LEU A 449 -2.25 16.34 3.97
CA LEU A 449 -3.07 17.44 3.44
C LEU A 449 -2.32 18.78 3.50
N MET A 450 -1.65 19.05 4.61
CA MET A 450 -0.87 20.28 4.83
C MET A 450 0.50 20.26 4.10
N GLY A 451 0.91 19.15 3.52
CA GLY A 451 2.23 18.99 2.88
C GLY A 451 3.40 18.97 3.87
N VAL A 452 3.13 18.54 5.11
CA VAL A 452 4.14 18.44 6.17
C VAL A 452 4.73 17.03 6.17
N SER A 453 6.04 16.93 6.47
CA SER A 453 6.74 15.65 6.50
C SER A 453 6.12 14.66 7.49
N CYS A 454 5.90 13.43 7.03
CA CYS A 454 5.45 12.31 7.86
C CYS A 454 6.59 11.51 8.50
N LYS A 455 7.86 11.92 8.28
CA LYS A 455 9.04 11.14 8.70
C LYS A 455 9.04 10.80 10.19
N THR A 456 8.70 11.77 11.04
CA THR A 456 8.67 11.59 12.49
C THR A 456 7.48 10.75 12.97
N LEU A 457 6.43 10.63 12.16
CA LEU A 457 5.28 9.75 12.48
C LEU A 457 5.59 8.27 12.26
N GLY A 458 6.56 7.94 11.41
CA GLY A 458 6.96 6.56 11.08
C GLY A 458 8.09 6.00 11.94
N VAL A 459 8.70 6.81 12.81
CA VAL A 459 9.90 6.41 13.60
C VAL A 459 9.68 6.77 15.08
N SER A 460 9.93 5.79 15.98
CA SER A 460 9.88 6.04 17.43
C SER A 460 10.76 7.25 17.81
N PRO A 461 10.27 8.18 18.63
CA PRO A 461 9.09 8.14 19.50
C PRO A 461 7.78 8.61 18.84
N PHE A 462 7.65 8.52 17.51
CA PHE A 462 6.41 8.80 16.77
C PHE A 462 5.83 10.19 17.06
N THR A 463 6.56 11.24 16.75
CA THR A 463 6.21 12.61 17.15
C THR A 463 5.60 13.39 15.97
N PRO A 464 4.37 13.94 16.10
CA PRO A 464 3.80 14.81 15.08
C PRO A 464 4.54 16.15 14.99
N VAL A 465 4.62 16.73 13.80
CA VAL A 465 5.17 18.08 13.57
C VAL A 465 4.09 19.14 13.80
N ILE A 466 2.83 18.82 13.51
CA ILE A 466 1.68 19.69 13.76
C ILE A 466 1.19 19.44 15.17
N ILE A 467 1.26 20.49 16.02
CA ILE A 467 1.00 20.41 17.48
C ILE A 467 -0.48 20.67 17.82
N ASP A 468 -1.29 21.12 16.87
CA ASP A 468 -2.71 21.49 17.09
C ASP A 468 -3.68 20.28 17.09
N THR A 469 -3.18 19.08 16.99
CA THR A 469 -3.91 17.84 17.26
C THR A 469 -3.66 17.40 18.71
N ILE A 470 -4.44 16.45 19.27
CA ILE A 470 -3.99 15.76 20.49
C ILE A 470 -2.54 15.36 20.23
N ASN A 471 -1.63 15.56 21.19
CA ASN A 471 -0.19 15.22 21.07
C ASN A 471 0.03 13.71 20.88
N THR A 472 -0.65 13.10 19.92
CA THR A 472 -0.64 11.67 19.65
C THR A 472 -0.34 11.43 18.16
N THR A 473 0.33 10.34 17.87
CA THR A 473 0.72 9.98 16.51
C THR A 473 -0.44 9.42 15.71
N TYR A 474 -1.33 8.69 16.36
CA TYR A 474 -2.35 7.86 15.70
C TYR A 474 -3.78 8.34 16.00
N VAL A 475 -4.03 9.01 17.11
CA VAL A 475 -5.34 9.56 17.46
C VAL A 475 -5.39 11.03 17.07
N GLY A 476 -6.18 11.37 16.08
CA GLY A 476 -6.17 12.68 15.44
C GLY A 476 -7.41 13.52 15.69
N GLY A 477 -7.59 14.47 14.79
CA GLY A 477 -8.70 15.40 14.82
C GLY A 477 -10.07 14.74 14.59
N ASP A 478 -10.13 13.56 13.99
CA ASP A 478 -11.32 12.73 13.82
C ASP A 478 -11.92 12.30 15.19
N ILE A 479 -11.07 11.76 16.08
CA ILE A 479 -11.52 11.36 17.41
C ILE A 479 -11.86 12.59 18.28
N VAL A 480 -11.08 13.66 18.19
CA VAL A 480 -11.41 14.91 18.91
C VAL A 480 -12.76 15.46 18.48
N ALA A 481 -13.01 15.49 17.15
CA ALA A 481 -14.30 15.90 16.60
C ALA A 481 -15.42 14.94 17.03
N GLY A 482 -15.17 13.63 17.06
CA GLY A 482 -16.11 12.63 17.55
C GLY A 482 -16.48 12.80 19.01
N LEU A 483 -15.51 13.03 19.89
CA LEU A 483 -15.72 13.31 21.32
C LEU A 483 -16.54 14.59 21.52
N TYR A 484 -16.17 15.66 20.79
CA TYR A 484 -16.92 16.92 20.77
C TYR A 484 -18.36 16.73 20.26
N GLY A 485 -18.55 15.95 19.20
CA GLY A 485 -19.87 15.64 18.65
C GLY A 485 -20.78 14.85 19.58
N LEU A 486 -20.19 14.12 20.52
CA LEU A 486 -20.89 13.33 21.53
C LEU A 486 -21.01 14.04 22.90
N ASP A 487 -20.56 15.29 23.01
CA ASP A 487 -20.52 16.11 24.25
C ASP A 487 -19.79 15.39 25.41
N ILE A 488 -18.79 14.55 25.15
CA ILE A 488 -18.12 13.74 26.20
C ILE A 488 -17.37 14.65 27.18
N GLU A 489 -16.85 15.77 26.69
CA GLU A 489 -16.18 16.80 27.50
C GLU A 489 -17.11 17.54 28.48
N GLU A 490 -18.42 17.39 28.33
CA GLU A 490 -19.42 17.97 29.25
C GLU A 490 -20.05 16.92 30.18
N GLN A 491 -19.78 15.62 29.96
CA GLN A 491 -20.38 14.51 30.71
C GLN A 491 -19.72 14.33 32.09
N ASP A 492 -20.52 14.15 33.16
CA ASP A 492 -20.01 13.77 34.48
C ASP A 492 -19.68 12.27 34.57
N LYS A 493 -20.40 11.45 33.84
CA LYS A 493 -20.24 9.99 33.81
C LYS A 493 -19.32 9.55 32.68
N VAL A 494 -18.62 8.47 32.93
CA VAL A 494 -17.68 7.88 31.95
C VAL A 494 -18.43 7.26 30.80
N SER A 495 -18.01 7.59 29.57
CA SER A 495 -18.48 6.97 28.35
C SER A 495 -17.29 6.44 27.53
N VAL A 496 -17.56 5.51 26.63
CA VAL A 496 -16.58 4.93 25.70
C VAL A 496 -16.99 5.28 24.28
N LEU A 497 -16.05 5.72 23.46
CA LEU A 497 -16.18 5.83 22.01
C LEU A 497 -15.28 4.78 21.37
N ILE A 498 -15.83 4.00 20.45
CA ILE A 498 -15.11 3.04 19.61
C ILE A 498 -15.40 3.43 18.17
N ASP A 499 -14.42 3.98 17.49
CA ASP A 499 -14.52 4.25 16.05
C ASP A 499 -13.97 3.05 15.27
N LEU A 500 -14.86 2.42 14.51
CA LEU A 500 -14.56 1.20 13.76
C LEU A 500 -14.23 1.56 12.31
N GLY A 501 -12.96 1.66 12.01
CA GLY A 501 -12.42 1.88 10.67
C GLY A 501 -11.32 0.89 10.34
N THR A 502 -10.40 1.28 9.45
CA THR A 502 -9.16 0.54 9.16
C THR A 502 -8.29 0.37 10.41
N ASN A 503 -8.28 1.39 11.28
CA ASN A 503 -7.82 1.28 12.65
C ASN A 503 -9.04 1.24 13.57
N GLY A 504 -8.86 0.73 14.77
CA GLY A 504 -9.84 0.87 15.85
C GLY A 504 -9.39 1.97 16.78
N GLU A 505 -9.91 3.18 16.60
CA GLU A 505 -9.66 4.28 17.54
C GLU A 505 -10.63 4.17 18.71
N ILE A 506 -10.09 4.25 19.94
CA ILE A 506 -10.86 4.06 21.16
C ILE A 506 -10.59 5.22 22.12
N ALA A 507 -11.66 5.78 22.67
CA ALA A 507 -11.57 6.75 23.73
C ALA A 507 -12.48 6.36 24.91
N ILE A 508 -12.02 6.58 26.13
CA ILE A 508 -12.81 6.41 27.37
C ILE A 508 -12.63 7.63 28.25
N GLY A 509 -13.72 8.19 28.73
CA GLY A 509 -13.60 9.30 29.67
C GLY A 509 -14.86 10.06 29.92
N ASN A 510 -14.66 11.20 30.55
CA ASN A 510 -15.64 12.22 30.86
C ASN A 510 -14.96 13.60 30.83
N LYS A 511 -15.65 14.66 31.32
CA LYS A 511 -15.12 16.03 31.35
C LYS A 511 -13.78 16.20 32.09
N ASP A 512 -13.45 15.33 33.05
CA ASP A 512 -12.29 15.50 33.94
C ASP A 512 -11.05 14.78 33.42
N ARG A 513 -11.23 13.69 32.68
CA ARG A 513 -10.14 12.88 32.11
C ARG A 513 -10.63 12.05 30.91
N ILE A 514 -9.86 12.03 29.87
CA ILE A 514 -10.07 11.17 28.69
C ILE A 514 -8.79 10.36 28.45
N MET A 515 -8.93 9.07 28.21
CA MET A 515 -7.86 8.20 27.70
C MET A 515 -8.18 7.78 26.29
N VAL A 516 -7.20 7.87 25.41
CA VAL A 516 -7.35 7.54 23.99
C VAL A 516 -6.29 6.54 23.56
N SER A 517 -6.62 5.74 22.57
CA SER A 517 -5.67 4.83 21.92
C SER A 517 -6.13 4.48 20.53
N SER A 518 -5.19 4.01 19.71
CA SER A 518 -5.47 3.41 18.41
C SER A 518 -4.92 2.00 18.38
N THR A 519 -5.67 1.09 17.79
CA THR A 519 -5.27 -0.30 17.60
C THR A 519 -5.28 -0.64 16.10
N ALA A 520 -4.27 -1.40 15.66
CA ALA A 520 -4.18 -1.88 14.28
C ALA A 520 -5.16 -3.05 14.07
N ALA A 521 -6.44 -2.73 13.89
CA ALA A 521 -7.48 -3.73 13.60
C ALA A 521 -7.35 -4.32 12.19
N GLY A 522 -6.76 -3.59 11.27
CA GLY A 522 -6.70 -3.94 9.86
C GLY A 522 -8.02 -3.68 9.12
N PRO A 523 -8.04 -3.81 7.78
CA PRO A 523 -9.19 -3.41 6.97
C PRO A 523 -10.31 -4.47 6.88
N ALA A 524 -10.28 -5.52 7.70
CA ALA A 524 -11.23 -6.65 7.61
C ALA A 524 -12.69 -6.20 7.73
N PHE A 525 -12.98 -5.27 8.65
CA PHE A 525 -14.33 -4.70 8.83
C PHE A 525 -14.76 -3.74 7.72
N GLU A 526 -13.86 -3.36 6.82
CA GLU A 526 -14.16 -2.61 5.60
C GLU A 526 -14.16 -3.51 4.35
N GLY A 527 -14.13 -4.85 4.52
CA GLY A 527 -14.04 -5.84 3.45
C GLY A 527 -12.62 -6.00 2.87
N GLY A 528 -11.62 -5.32 3.43
CA GLY A 528 -10.22 -5.50 3.07
C GLY A 528 -9.67 -6.81 3.62
N ASN A 529 -8.71 -7.43 2.92
CA ASN A 529 -8.11 -8.73 3.26
C ASN A 529 -9.09 -9.93 3.28
N ILE A 530 -10.36 -9.72 2.98
CA ILE A 530 -11.39 -10.74 2.84
C ILE A 530 -11.45 -11.18 1.38
N ALA A 531 -11.47 -12.48 1.11
CA ALA A 531 -11.38 -13.06 -0.25
C ALA A 531 -12.45 -12.51 -1.20
N CYS A 532 -13.71 -12.50 -0.74
CA CYS A 532 -14.85 -11.93 -1.44
C CYS A 532 -15.30 -10.60 -0.83
N GLY A 533 -14.39 -9.89 -0.14
CA GLY A 533 -14.70 -8.65 0.55
C GLY A 533 -14.90 -7.47 -0.39
N VAL A 534 -15.93 -6.67 -0.09
CA VAL A 534 -16.27 -5.42 -0.78
C VAL A 534 -16.58 -4.34 0.26
N GLY A 535 -16.46 -3.08 -0.14
CA GLY A 535 -16.93 -1.96 0.68
C GLY A 535 -18.46 -1.95 0.84
N SER A 536 -18.99 -0.97 1.54
CA SER A 536 -20.44 -0.76 1.70
C SER A 536 -21.04 -0.15 0.41
N ILE A 537 -21.17 -0.97 -0.64
CA ILE A 537 -21.62 -0.60 -1.98
C ILE A 537 -22.87 -1.39 -2.40
N PRO A 538 -23.67 -0.91 -3.37
CA PRO A 538 -24.82 -1.63 -3.88
C PRO A 538 -24.46 -3.05 -4.34
N GLY A 539 -25.20 -4.06 -3.84
CA GLY A 539 -24.91 -5.49 -4.06
C GLY A 539 -23.97 -6.13 -3.02
N GLY A 540 -23.32 -5.34 -2.15
CA GLY A 540 -22.56 -5.88 -1.01
C GLY A 540 -23.50 -6.59 -0.01
N ILE A 541 -23.16 -7.81 0.40
CA ILE A 541 -23.91 -8.59 1.41
C ILE A 541 -23.60 -7.96 2.77
N TYR A 542 -24.61 -7.37 3.41
CA TYR A 542 -24.50 -6.72 4.72
C TYR A 542 -25.18 -7.49 5.84
N GLY A 543 -26.04 -8.41 5.54
CA GLY A 543 -26.74 -9.23 6.54
C GLY A 543 -26.78 -10.69 6.09
N VAL A 544 -26.50 -11.59 7.02
CA VAL A 544 -26.54 -13.04 6.82
C VAL A 544 -27.29 -13.70 7.97
N THR A 545 -28.10 -14.69 7.64
CA THR A 545 -28.74 -15.58 8.61
C THR A 545 -28.64 -17.01 8.06
N LEU A 546 -28.33 -17.98 8.91
CA LEU A 546 -28.28 -19.39 8.52
C LEU A 546 -29.44 -20.16 9.12
N GLU A 547 -29.95 -21.12 8.36
CA GLU A 547 -30.82 -22.22 8.84
C GLU A 547 -30.10 -23.55 8.53
N GLY A 548 -29.37 -24.07 9.50
CA GLY A 548 -28.36 -25.09 9.26
C GLY A 548 -27.27 -24.57 8.33
N GLU A 549 -26.98 -25.27 7.23
CA GLU A 549 -26.00 -24.84 6.23
C GLU A 549 -26.55 -23.90 5.13
N LYS A 550 -27.87 -23.57 5.19
CA LYS A 550 -28.52 -22.77 4.17
C LYS A 550 -28.44 -21.27 4.49
N PRO A 551 -27.73 -20.46 3.68
CA PRO A 551 -27.62 -19.02 3.88
C PRO A 551 -28.81 -18.24 3.33
N PHE A 552 -29.26 -17.23 4.08
CA PHE A 552 -30.17 -16.19 3.68
C PHE A 552 -29.43 -14.85 3.77
N ILE A 553 -29.29 -14.16 2.64
CA ILE A 553 -28.49 -12.94 2.54
C ILE A 553 -29.34 -11.70 2.31
N LYS A 554 -28.83 -10.55 2.79
CA LYS A 554 -29.37 -9.21 2.46
C LYS A 554 -28.27 -8.41 1.79
N THR A 555 -28.60 -7.77 0.67
CA THR A 555 -27.65 -6.94 -0.09
C THR A 555 -28.02 -5.46 -0.05
N ILE A 556 -27.03 -4.59 -0.08
CA ILE A 556 -27.23 -3.14 -0.13
C ILE A 556 -27.99 -2.78 -1.44
N GLY A 557 -29.05 -1.98 -1.30
CA GLY A 557 -29.91 -1.59 -2.40
C GLY A 557 -30.72 -2.72 -3.05
N ASN A 558 -30.80 -3.91 -2.40
CA ASN A 558 -31.44 -5.11 -2.93
C ASN A 558 -30.94 -5.49 -4.35
N LYS A 559 -29.65 -5.22 -4.64
CA LYS A 559 -29.00 -5.60 -5.90
C LYS A 559 -28.46 -7.03 -5.81
N ALA A 560 -28.16 -7.61 -6.99
CA ALA A 560 -27.49 -8.90 -7.05
C ALA A 560 -26.19 -8.89 -6.23
N PRO A 561 -25.85 -9.99 -5.53
CA PRO A 561 -24.68 -10.04 -4.68
C PRO A 561 -23.39 -9.97 -5.49
N ILE A 562 -22.44 -9.14 -5.03
CA ILE A 562 -21.14 -8.94 -5.66
C ILE A 562 -19.96 -9.29 -4.73
N GLY A 563 -20.23 -9.38 -3.41
CA GLY A 563 -19.24 -9.67 -2.38
C GLY A 563 -19.82 -9.44 -1.00
N ILE A 564 -18.98 -9.46 0.05
CA ILE A 564 -19.39 -9.38 1.45
C ILE A 564 -18.83 -8.08 2.03
N CYS A 565 -19.69 -7.19 2.55
CA CYS A 565 -19.22 -6.00 3.27
C CYS A 565 -18.94 -6.33 4.74
N GLY A 566 -18.27 -5.43 5.45
CA GLY A 566 -17.78 -5.67 6.82
C GLY A 566 -18.85 -6.14 7.80
N THR A 567 -20.07 -5.56 7.78
CA THR A 567 -21.17 -6.01 8.64
C THR A 567 -21.60 -7.43 8.27
N GLY A 568 -21.62 -7.77 6.99
CA GLY A 568 -21.93 -9.13 6.51
C GLY A 568 -20.88 -10.14 6.97
N VAL A 569 -19.60 -9.75 7.06
CA VAL A 569 -18.55 -10.64 7.56
C VAL A 569 -18.75 -10.94 9.06
N VAL A 570 -19.11 -9.95 9.88
CA VAL A 570 -19.47 -10.16 11.30
C VAL A 570 -20.67 -11.09 11.41
N ASP A 571 -21.70 -10.84 10.59
CA ASP A 571 -22.92 -11.64 10.60
C ASP A 571 -22.63 -13.11 10.27
N VAL A 572 -21.85 -13.38 9.21
CA VAL A 572 -21.58 -14.76 8.80
C VAL A 572 -20.74 -15.51 9.83
N VAL A 573 -19.73 -14.87 10.45
CA VAL A 573 -18.93 -15.51 11.50
C VAL A 573 -19.79 -15.85 12.70
N TYR A 574 -20.71 -14.95 13.11
CA TYR A 574 -21.66 -15.26 14.18
C TYR A 574 -22.60 -16.41 13.83
N GLU A 575 -23.16 -16.44 12.62
CA GLU A 575 -24.08 -17.47 12.20
C GLU A 575 -23.38 -18.84 12.07
N LEU A 576 -22.16 -18.88 11.55
CA LEU A 576 -21.36 -20.09 11.50
C LEU A 576 -21.07 -20.64 12.91
N LEU A 577 -20.76 -19.75 13.88
CA LEU A 577 -20.56 -20.14 15.27
C LEU A 577 -21.85 -20.66 15.90
N ARG A 578 -22.99 -20.01 15.66
CA ARG A 578 -24.29 -20.36 16.18
C ARG A 578 -24.79 -21.73 15.66
N GLU A 579 -24.48 -22.03 14.39
CA GLU A 579 -24.83 -23.33 13.76
C GLU A 579 -23.76 -24.40 13.96
N GLU A 580 -22.73 -24.13 14.81
CA GLU A 580 -21.64 -25.08 15.12
C GLU A 580 -20.83 -25.51 13.87
N LEU A 581 -20.81 -24.65 12.81
CA LEU A 581 -20.00 -24.83 11.60
C LEU A 581 -18.58 -24.30 11.76
N ILE A 582 -18.33 -23.49 12.79
CA ILE A 582 -17.01 -23.16 13.32
C ILE A 582 -17.01 -23.36 14.83
N ASP A 583 -15.85 -23.75 15.36
CA ASP A 583 -15.64 -23.84 16.80
C ASP A 583 -15.24 -22.49 17.42
N GLU A 584 -15.09 -22.45 18.74
CA GLU A 584 -14.64 -21.26 19.46
C GLU A 584 -13.23 -20.81 19.07
N THR A 585 -12.41 -21.68 18.51
CA THR A 585 -11.09 -21.33 17.96
C THR A 585 -11.19 -20.74 16.56
N GLY A 586 -12.38 -20.67 15.97
CA GLY A 586 -12.66 -20.23 14.62
C GLY A 586 -12.25 -21.21 13.54
N ARG A 587 -12.10 -22.49 13.85
CA ARG A 587 -11.84 -23.54 12.87
C ARG A 587 -13.12 -23.90 12.14
N LEU A 588 -13.08 -23.83 10.81
CA LEU A 588 -14.19 -24.21 9.96
C LEU A 588 -14.28 -25.75 9.86
N GLU A 589 -15.45 -26.31 10.15
CA GLU A 589 -15.75 -27.72 10.11
C GLU A 589 -16.83 -27.99 9.04
N LEU A 590 -16.40 -28.38 7.83
CA LEU A 590 -17.28 -28.72 6.71
C LEU A 590 -17.07 -30.15 6.33
N GLU A 591 -18.15 -30.98 6.37
CA GLU A 591 -18.05 -32.43 6.18
C GLU A 591 -17.68 -32.86 4.75
N ASP A 592 -18.03 -32.06 3.71
CA ASP A 592 -17.93 -32.50 2.30
C ASP A 592 -17.16 -31.50 1.38
N ARG A 593 -16.46 -30.50 1.92
CA ARG A 593 -15.74 -29.50 1.13
C ARG A 593 -14.28 -29.39 1.53
N ASP A 594 -13.42 -29.07 0.54
CA ASP A 594 -12.06 -28.65 0.82
C ASP A 594 -12.09 -27.32 1.60
N LEU A 595 -11.39 -27.26 2.73
CA LEU A 595 -11.29 -26.06 3.57
C LEU A 595 -10.76 -24.82 2.80
N SER A 596 -10.10 -25.04 1.67
CA SER A 596 -9.66 -23.96 0.77
C SER A 596 -10.81 -23.29 0.01
N GLU A 597 -11.94 -23.96 -0.19
CA GLU A 597 -13.12 -23.44 -0.90
C GLU A 597 -14.01 -22.57 0.01
N GLY A 598 -13.97 -22.78 1.34
CA GLY A 598 -14.73 -22.02 2.33
C GLY A 598 -16.23 -22.31 2.33
N PHE A 599 -16.98 -21.55 3.16
CA PHE A 599 -18.45 -21.63 3.26
C PHE A 599 -19.12 -20.76 2.20
N LEU A 600 -19.89 -21.37 1.30
CA LEU A 600 -20.58 -20.70 0.19
C LEU A 600 -21.80 -19.92 0.69
N LEU A 601 -21.86 -18.62 0.38
CA LEU A 601 -23.00 -17.74 0.70
C LEU A 601 -23.91 -17.48 -0.50
N ALA A 602 -23.33 -17.23 -1.66
CA ALA A 602 -24.07 -16.83 -2.86
C ALA A 602 -23.23 -17.00 -4.14
N TYR A 603 -23.86 -16.72 -5.28
CA TYR A 603 -23.20 -16.56 -6.57
C TYR A 603 -23.44 -15.15 -7.10
N THR A 604 -22.45 -14.55 -7.76
CA THR A 604 -22.64 -13.32 -8.52
C THR A 604 -23.50 -13.59 -9.77
N GLU A 605 -23.98 -12.55 -10.44
CA GLU A 605 -24.70 -12.69 -11.73
C GLU A 605 -23.89 -13.44 -12.80
N GLN A 606 -22.55 -13.36 -12.74
CA GLN A 606 -21.64 -14.06 -13.64
C GLN A 606 -21.32 -15.50 -13.19
N GLY A 607 -21.96 -15.99 -12.13
CA GLY A 607 -21.78 -17.35 -11.61
C GLY A 607 -20.52 -17.55 -10.78
N LYS A 608 -19.82 -16.47 -10.36
CA LYS A 608 -18.68 -16.57 -9.46
C LYS A 608 -19.16 -16.80 -8.02
N GLU A 609 -18.51 -17.71 -7.31
CA GLU A 609 -18.80 -18.00 -5.90
C GLU A 609 -18.41 -16.83 -4.98
N ILE A 610 -19.29 -16.56 -4.02
CA ILE A 610 -19.04 -15.66 -2.88
C ILE A 610 -19.03 -16.55 -1.64
N ALA A 611 -17.83 -16.80 -1.13
CA ALA A 611 -17.61 -17.70 0.01
C ALA A 611 -16.76 -17.01 1.08
N VAL A 612 -16.88 -17.51 2.33
CA VAL A 612 -16.03 -17.13 3.46
C VAL A 612 -15.06 -18.27 3.74
N THR A 613 -13.77 -17.97 3.65
CA THR A 613 -12.70 -18.94 3.82
C THR A 613 -12.21 -19.01 5.28
N GLN A 614 -11.47 -20.06 5.61
CA GLN A 614 -10.78 -20.15 6.90
C GLN A 614 -9.85 -18.94 7.15
N LYS A 615 -9.21 -18.42 6.09
CA LYS A 615 -8.36 -17.23 6.18
C LYS A 615 -9.18 -15.99 6.56
N ASP A 616 -10.35 -15.82 5.97
CA ASP A 616 -11.23 -14.68 6.27
C ASP A 616 -11.68 -14.68 7.74
N ILE A 617 -12.00 -15.86 8.28
CA ILE A 617 -12.34 -16.02 9.71
C ILE A 617 -11.14 -15.59 10.58
N ARG A 618 -9.91 -15.95 10.20
CA ARG A 618 -8.71 -15.52 10.94
C ARG A 618 -8.52 -14.01 10.91
N GLU A 619 -8.73 -13.37 9.76
CA GLU A 619 -8.65 -11.89 9.66
C GLU A 619 -9.66 -11.23 10.61
N ILE A 620 -10.87 -11.75 10.72
CA ILE A 620 -11.88 -11.25 11.66
C ILE A 620 -11.49 -11.50 13.12
N GLN A 621 -10.92 -12.65 13.44
CA GLN A 621 -10.45 -12.94 14.80
C GLN A 621 -9.33 -11.94 15.22
N LEU A 622 -8.38 -11.66 14.34
CA LEU A 622 -7.32 -10.67 14.58
C LEU A 622 -7.91 -9.27 14.81
N ALA A 623 -8.79 -8.84 13.91
CA ALA A 623 -9.40 -7.52 13.96
C ALA A 623 -10.27 -7.31 15.23
N LYS A 624 -11.16 -8.27 15.53
CA LYS A 624 -12.02 -8.18 16.71
C LYS A 624 -11.22 -8.24 18.01
N SER A 625 -10.18 -9.07 18.04
CA SER A 625 -9.31 -9.19 19.22
C SER A 625 -8.58 -7.88 19.51
N ALA A 626 -8.05 -7.23 18.47
CA ALA A 626 -7.38 -5.94 18.59
C ALA A 626 -8.30 -4.88 19.19
N ILE A 627 -9.53 -4.74 18.68
CA ILE A 627 -10.51 -3.77 19.18
C ILE A 627 -10.93 -4.11 20.60
N ARG A 628 -11.31 -5.38 20.86
CA ARG A 628 -11.76 -5.78 22.19
C ARG A 628 -10.66 -5.61 23.24
N ALA A 629 -9.44 -6.03 22.96
CA ALA A 629 -8.30 -5.86 23.84
C ALA A 629 -8.00 -4.38 24.11
N GLY A 630 -8.13 -3.53 23.09
CA GLY A 630 -7.99 -2.08 23.25
C GLY A 630 -9.01 -1.51 24.25
N VAL A 631 -10.28 -1.88 24.11
CA VAL A 631 -11.36 -1.47 25.04
C VAL A 631 -11.06 -1.93 26.45
N GLU A 632 -10.74 -3.21 26.66
CA GLU A 632 -10.42 -3.77 27.97
C GLU A 632 -9.21 -3.11 28.62
N THR A 633 -8.19 -2.81 27.79
CA THR A 633 -6.99 -2.13 28.29
C THR A 633 -7.31 -0.72 28.76
N LEU A 634 -8.12 0.04 28.01
CA LEU A 634 -8.53 1.38 28.44
C LEU A 634 -9.45 1.35 29.66
N ILE A 635 -10.41 0.44 29.74
CA ILE A 635 -11.25 0.21 30.93
C ILE A 635 -10.36 -0.06 32.15
N HIS A 636 -9.37 -0.95 32.02
CA HIS A 636 -8.42 -1.28 33.07
C HIS A 636 -7.57 -0.08 33.52
N HIS A 637 -6.97 0.65 32.59
CA HIS A 637 -6.13 1.83 32.93
C HIS A 637 -6.95 3.00 33.47
N TYR A 638 -8.18 3.16 32.99
CA TYR A 638 -9.08 4.19 33.52
C TYR A 638 -9.51 3.87 34.95
N GLY A 639 -9.53 2.59 35.32
CA GLY A 639 -9.84 2.10 36.65
C GLY A 639 -11.34 2.02 36.95
N VAL A 640 -12.16 1.68 35.92
CA VAL A 640 -13.62 1.52 36.05
C VAL A 640 -14.04 0.12 35.64
N THR A 641 -15.28 -0.24 36.00
CA THR A 641 -15.97 -1.44 35.51
C THR A 641 -17.07 -1.04 34.53
N TYR A 642 -17.58 -1.97 33.76
CA TYR A 642 -18.66 -1.73 32.79
C TYR A 642 -19.93 -1.18 33.47
N ASP A 643 -20.20 -1.48 34.72
CA ASP A 643 -21.33 -0.94 35.47
C ASP A 643 -21.23 0.58 35.67
N GLN A 644 -20.01 1.08 35.75
CA GLN A 644 -19.70 2.53 35.94
C GLN A 644 -19.68 3.31 34.63
N VAL A 645 -19.61 2.61 33.47
CA VAL A 645 -19.72 3.22 32.16
C VAL A 645 -21.18 3.51 31.85
N GLU A 646 -21.49 4.74 31.40
CA GLU A 646 -22.84 5.15 31.03
C GLU A 646 -23.24 4.69 29.66
N ASN A 647 -22.39 4.95 28.64
CA ASN A 647 -22.62 4.59 27.26
C ASN A 647 -21.34 4.05 26.60
N ILE A 648 -21.53 3.17 25.64
CA ILE A 648 -20.51 2.77 24.67
C ILE A 648 -21.02 3.17 23.30
N TYR A 649 -20.39 4.17 22.70
CA TYR A 649 -20.72 4.66 21.37
C TYR A 649 -19.89 3.92 20.32
N ILE A 650 -20.56 3.35 19.33
CA ILE A 650 -19.93 2.73 18.16
C ILE A 650 -20.06 3.69 17.00
N ALA A 651 -18.93 4.24 16.58
CA ALA A 651 -18.80 5.15 15.45
C ALA A 651 -18.17 4.47 14.25
N GLY A 652 -18.06 5.23 13.15
CA GLY A 652 -17.52 4.78 11.86
C GLY A 652 -18.61 4.32 10.89
N GLY A 653 -18.31 4.38 9.59
CA GLY A 653 -19.27 4.02 8.54
C GLY A 653 -19.75 2.55 8.59
N PHE A 654 -18.94 1.68 9.19
CA PHE A 654 -19.26 0.29 9.47
C PHE A 654 -20.25 0.13 10.64
N GLY A 655 -20.11 0.94 11.71
CA GLY A 655 -20.83 0.74 12.97
C GLY A 655 -22.35 0.92 12.87
N TYR A 656 -22.85 1.70 11.93
CA TYR A 656 -24.28 2.04 11.83
C TYR A 656 -25.23 0.87 11.54
N LYS A 657 -24.82 -0.09 10.68
CA LYS A 657 -25.60 -1.29 10.34
C LYS A 657 -25.15 -2.55 11.06
N LEU A 658 -24.23 -2.42 12.01
CA LEU A 658 -23.73 -3.53 12.79
C LEU A 658 -24.83 -4.10 13.68
N ASP A 659 -25.11 -5.40 13.58
CA ASP A 659 -25.96 -6.06 14.56
C ASP A 659 -25.18 -6.22 15.88
N ILE A 660 -25.59 -5.43 16.89
CA ILE A 660 -24.95 -5.41 18.21
C ILE A 660 -24.98 -6.80 18.86
N ASN A 661 -26.06 -7.56 18.66
CA ASN A 661 -26.18 -8.90 19.28
C ASN A 661 -25.14 -9.86 18.66
N LYS A 662 -24.96 -9.81 17.35
CA LYS A 662 -24.00 -10.64 16.63
C LYS A 662 -22.57 -10.21 16.94
N ALA A 663 -22.30 -8.89 17.01
CA ALA A 663 -21.02 -8.36 17.39
C ALA A 663 -20.60 -8.76 18.83
N VAL A 664 -21.55 -8.73 19.77
CA VAL A 664 -21.35 -9.27 21.12
C VAL A 664 -21.16 -10.80 21.08
N GLY A 665 -21.93 -11.51 20.25
CA GLY A 665 -21.88 -12.96 20.14
C GLY A 665 -20.56 -13.52 19.61
N ILE A 666 -19.83 -12.77 18.79
CA ILE A 666 -18.46 -13.15 18.36
C ILE A 666 -17.36 -12.60 19.28
N GLY A 667 -17.71 -11.83 20.34
CA GLY A 667 -16.77 -11.22 21.28
C GLY A 667 -16.08 -9.96 20.79
N LEU A 668 -16.58 -9.30 19.73
CA LEU A 668 -16.10 -7.98 19.28
C LEU A 668 -16.45 -6.89 20.31
N LEU A 669 -17.67 -6.93 20.85
CA LEU A 669 -18.16 -5.96 21.85
C LEU A 669 -18.41 -6.65 23.20
N PRO A 670 -18.29 -5.89 24.32
CA PRO A 670 -18.45 -6.45 25.66
C PRO A 670 -19.89 -6.85 25.95
N LYS A 671 -20.11 -8.10 26.31
CA LYS A 671 -21.43 -8.61 26.72
C LYS A 671 -21.95 -7.96 27.98
N GLU A 672 -21.05 -7.56 28.89
CA GLU A 672 -21.33 -6.92 30.17
C GLU A 672 -21.98 -5.55 29.97
N ALA A 673 -21.74 -4.90 28.85
CA ALA A 673 -22.25 -3.58 28.53
C ALA A 673 -23.30 -3.56 27.40
N LYS A 674 -23.84 -4.71 26.99
CA LYS A 674 -24.76 -4.84 25.86
C LYS A 674 -25.90 -3.82 25.84
N GLY A 675 -26.49 -3.54 27.00
CA GLY A 675 -27.61 -2.57 27.13
C GLY A 675 -27.18 -1.08 27.06
N LYS A 676 -25.86 -0.81 27.02
CA LYS A 676 -25.29 0.54 27.00
C LYS A 676 -24.66 0.89 25.64
N ILE A 677 -24.63 -0.07 24.71
CA ILE A 677 -24.05 0.09 23.38
C ILE A 677 -25.01 0.81 22.46
N LYS A 678 -24.52 1.88 21.80
CA LYS A 678 -25.27 2.71 20.88
C LYS A 678 -24.48 2.97 19.60
N ALA A 679 -25.04 2.61 18.44
CA ALA A 679 -24.47 2.99 17.15
C ALA A 679 -24.78 4.47 16.86
N VAL A 680 -23.75 5.25 16.53
CA VAL A 680 -23.85 6.71 16.34
C VAL A 680 -23.47 7.18 14.93
N GLY A 681 -23.15 6.26 14.01
CA GLY A 681 -22.72 6.61 12.66
C GLY A 681 -21.38 7.33 12.64
N ASN A 682 -21.21 8.31 11.77
CA ASN A 682 -19.96 9.07 11.66
C ASN A 682 -19.93 10.21 12.71
N SER A 683 -19.37 9.94 13.89
CA SER A 683 -19.24 10.89 14.97
C SER A 683 -18.28 12.04 14.65
N ALA A 684 -17.22 11.79 13.88
CA ALA A 684 -16.27 12.80 13.45
C ALA A 684 -16.93 13.86 12.56
N LEU A 685 -17.63 13.42 11.50
CA LEU A 685 -18.37 14.32 10.61
C LEU A 685 -19.45 15.13 11.36
N HIS A 686 -20.11 14.49 12.36
CA HIS A 686 -21.08 15.19 13.19
C HIS A 686 -20.42 16.30 14.02
N GLY A 687 -19.31 16.02 14.68
CA GLY A 687 -18.57 17.02 15.43
C GLY A 687 -18.09 18.17 14.53
N VAL A 688 -17.61 17.87 13.34
CA VAL A 688 -17.25 18.90 12.34
C VAL A 688 -18.45 19.73 11.92
N ASN A 689 -19.61 19.09 11.71
CA ASN A 689 -20.84 19.83 11.38
C ASN A 689 -21.21 20.81 12.51
N LEU A 690 -21.23 20.35 13.76
CA LEU A 690 -21.50 21.21 14.91
C LEU A 690 -20.50 22.36 15.04
N SER A 691 -19.24 22.12 14.74
CA SER A 691 -18.18 23.12 14.81
C SER A 691 -18.40 24.32 13.86
N LEU A 692 -19.17 24.15 12.79
CA LEU A 692 -19.53 25.24 11.89
C LEU A 692 -20.38 26.33 12.57
N PHE A 693 -21.06 25.99 13.66
CA PHE A 693 -22.00 26.88 14.36
C PHE A 693 -21.48 27.35 15.74
N ASP A 694 -20.44 26.72 16.25
CA ASP A 694 -19.93 27.02 17.59
C ASP A 694 -18.80 28.05 17.53
N ALA A 695 -19.08 29.26 17.99
CA ALA A 695 -18.06 30.32 18.08
C ALA A 695 -16.96 30.03 19.14
N GLN A 696 -17.16 29.03 20.00
CA GLN A 696 -16.20 28.63 21.04
C GLN A 696 -15.58 27.25 20.75
N VAL A 697 -15.74 26.72 19.55
CA VAL A 697 -15.28 25.39 19.17
C VAL A 697 -13.80 25.16 19.50
N GLU A 698 -12.94 26.14 19.23
CA GLU A 698 -11.50 26.05 19.53
C GLU A 698 -11.23 25.80 21.01
N LYS A 699 -12.00 26.48 21.89
CA LYS A 699 -11.89 26.31 23.34
C LYS A 699 -12.34 24.89 23.75
N SER A 700 -13.49 24.43 23.26
CA SER A 700 -13.98 23.07 23.56
C SER A 700 -13.03 22.00 23.08
N LEU A 701 -12.48 22.13 21.86
CA LEU A 701 -11.49 21.21 21.33
C LEU A 701 -10.18 21.24 22.14
N GLN A 702 -9.78 22.42 22.65
CA GLN A 702 -8.62 22.55 23.53
C GLN A 702 -8.86 21.87 24.87
N GLU A 703 -10.06 22.06 25.50
CA GLU A 703 -10.44 21.39 26.74
C GLU A 703 -10.38 19.86 26.61
N ILE A 704 -10.89 19.29 25.51
CA ILE A 704 -10.76 17.85 25.21
C ILE A 704 -9.28 17.44 25.15
N ARG A 705 -8.44 18.19 24.44
CA ARG A 705 -7.01 17.90 24.32
C ARG A 705 -6.28 17.94 25.65
N ASP A 706 -6.58 18.93 26.48
CA ASP A 706 -5.90 19.16 27.78
C ASP A 706 -6.17 18.03 28.79
N VAL A 707 -7.33 17.38 28.71
CA VAL A 707 -7.70 16.27 29.61
C VAL A 707 -7.45 14.89 29.00
N SER A 708 -6.96 14.84 27.74
CA SER A 708 -6.72 13.60 27.00
C SER A 708 -5.30 13.06 27.22
N ILE A 709 -5.21 11.75 27.44
CA ILE A 709 -3.94 11.02 27.62
C ILE A 709 -3.93 9.82 26.65
N GLU A 710 -2.89 9.69 25.83
CA GLU A 710 -2.71 8.53 24.98
C GLU A 710 -2.14 7.34 25.75
N ILE A 711 -2.68 6.15 25.52
CA ILE A 711 -2.18 4.87 25.99
C ILE A 711 -1.60 4.10 24.82
N HIS A 712 -0.31 3.81 24.87
CA HIS A 712 0.40 3.07 23.82
C HIS A 712 0.21 1.57 24.01
N LEU A 713 -0.69 0.96 23.23
CA LEU A 713 -1.06 -0.46 23.33
C LEU A 713 0.09 -1.40 22.95
N GLY A 714 0.91 -1.06 21.97
CA GLY A 714 1.94 -1.94 21.44
C GLY A 714 2.97 -2.45 22.46
N SER A 715 3.23 -1.67 23.52
CA SER A 715 4.13 -2.03 24.62
C SER A 715 3.39 -2.46 25.89
N ASP A 716 2.05 -2.42 25.89
CA ASP A 716 1.24 -2.71 27.08
C ASP A 716 1.07 -4.21 27.30
N LYS A 717 1.47 -4.71 28.48
CA LYS A 717 1.37 -6.13 28.82
C LYS A 717 -0.08 -6.60 28.97
N LYS A 718 -0.98 -5.72 29.41
CA LYS A 718 -2.40 -6.05 29.55
C LYS A 718 -3.07 -6.15 28.20
N PHE A 719 -2.72 -5.26 27.28
CA PHE A 719 -3.19 -5.37 25.90
C PHE A 719 -2.81 -6.73 25.28
N ASN A 720 -1.54 -7.13 25.39
CA ASN A 720 -1.10 -8.41 24.86
C ASN A 720 -1.82 -9.59 25.51
N GLN A 721 -2.09 -9.53 26.81
CA GLN A 721 -2.87 -10.55 27.52
C GLN A 721 -4.30 -10.64 26.96
N PHE A 722 -5.00 -9.50 26.91
CA PHE A 722 -6.37 -9.43 26.40
C PHE A 722 -6.45 -9.78 24.91
N TYR A 723 -5.45 -9.37 24.12
CA TYR A 723 -5.40 -9.71 22.69
C TYR A 723 -5.42 -11.23 22.47
N MET A 724 -4.62 -11.97 23.22
CA MET A 724 -4.60 -13.44 23.14
C MET A 724 -5.89 -14.06 23.69
N GLU A 725 -6.45 -13.51 24.75
CA GLU A 725 -7.69 -14.01 25.37
C GLU A 725 -8.88 -13.85 24.42
N TYR A 726 -8.99 -12.69 23.77
CA TYR A 726 -10.09 -12.38 22.85
C TYR A 726 -9.87 -12.88 21.41
N MET A 727 -8.83 -13.67 21.13
CA MET A 727 -8.71 -14.39 19.85
C MET A 727 -9.80 -15.47 19.67
N TYR A 728 -10.25 -16.04 20.76
CA TYR A 728 -11.36 -17.00 20.75
C TYR A 728 -12.68 -16.29 20.43
N LEU A 729 -13.53 -16.96 19.65
CA LEU A 729 -14.91 -16.54 19.46
C LEU A 729 -15.70 -16.86 20.71
N ALA A 730 -16.44 -15.88 21.26
CA ALA A 730 -17.10 -16.03 22.56
C ALA A 730 -18.45 -16.74 22.46
#